data_7e72accf32e21e3f52027bbb235ab85f
#
_entry.id   7e72accf32e21e3f52027bbb235ab85f
#
_cell.length_a   1.000
_cell.length_b   1.000
_cell.length_c   1.000
_cell.angle_alpha   90.00
_cell.angle_beta   90.00
_cell.angle_gamma   90.00
#
_symmetry.space_group_name_H-M   'P 1'
#
loop_
_entity.id
_entity.type
_entity.pdbx_description
1 polymer ?
#
loop_
_entity_poly.entity_id
_entity_poly.type
_entity_poly.pdbx_seq_one_letter_code
_entity_poly.pdbx_strand_id
1 'polypeptide(L)'
;MSAPVQKENTNTTPDLDQLCINTIRTLSLDAVQKAESGHPGLPLGAAPMAYVLWTRFLRHNPKNPKWENRDRFLLSAGHGSMLLYSLLHLTGYDLPLEELKNFRQWNSKTPGHPEYGLTPGVEITTGPLGQGFANGVGMAMGAAHLAAKFNKEKFPLIDHYIYAIVSDGDLMEGVASEAASLAGHLKLGKLIYLYDDNQVTIEGFTKLAFSEDVPKRFEAYGWHTLTVADGNDLEAIDAAIREAQSVGSRPSLISVKTIIGYGMPTAGTRKAHSDAPGEEAVRETKRHLGWPEDKQFYVPDEALAHFREAINHGAQQETEWRALLDDYRQKHAESGRLWDVMMKGELPEGWEGHLPTFENAKPMATRAASGEVINALAPHMPMLIGGSADLGVSNNTDIKGGGSFEAGEYEGRIFHFGVREHAMGATLTGISLNGGLIPFGGTFMTFSDYMRPAIRLAALSGVQVIYVFTHDSIGLGEDGPTHQPIEHLAALRAIPHLFVIRPADPTEVSEAWRIAILRRRSPTALALTRQKVPLIDRKRYAPASGVRRGAYILAEAEDAGTPSGPVSTASGRERVQQSVVPRLILIATGSEVSLALQARETLQQNGIPTRVVSMPCWELFEEQPEDYRKEVLPPSVGARLAVEAGVCQGWDRYVGSTGDVICLNRFGASAPGDIALRELGFNVENVLKHARGLL
;
A
#
# COMPACT_ATOMS: atom_id res chain seq x y z
N MET A 1 65.25 -33.47 3.49
CA MET A 1 65.27 -32.83 2.18
C MET A 1 63.87 -32.91 1.64
N SER A 2 63.08 -31.87 1.78
CA SER A 2 61.73 -31.74 1.28
C SER A 2 61.79 -31.00 -0.04
N ALA A 3 61.25 -31.60 -1.10
CA ALA A 3 61.15 -31.02 -2.42
C ALA A 3 60.15 -29.81 -2.44
N PRO A 4 60.38 -28.78 -3.23
CA PRO A 4 59.50 -27.63 -3.31
C PRO A 4 58.21 -28.00 -4.08
N VAL A 5 57.08 -27.71 -3.49
CA VAL A 5 55.78 -27.75 -4.16
C VAL A 5 55.74 -26.65 -5.23
N GLN A 6 55.77 -27.04 -6.48
CA GLN A 6 55.49 -26.13 -7.61
C GLN A 6 54.03 -25.64 -7.48
N LYS A 7 53.86 -24.32 -7.35
CA LYS A 7 52.56 -23.68 -7.63
C LYS A 7 52.28 -23.75 -9.09
N GLU A 8 51.35 -24.59 -9.51
CA GLU A 8 50.77 -24.54 -10.84
C GLU A 8 50.01 -23.20 -10.96
N ASN A 9 50.53 -22.36 -11.82
CA ASN A 9 49.89 -21.16 -12.31
C ASN A 9 48.83 -21.61 -13.33
N THR A 10 47.66 -22.02 -12.90
CA THR A 10 46.52 -22.25 -13.80
C THR A 10 45.92 -20.89 -14.14
N ASN A 11 46.30 -20.35 -15.29
CA ASN A 11 45.54 -19.33 -15.99
C ASN A 11 44.24 -20.00 -16.52
N THR A 12 43.32 -20.36 -15.64
CA THR A 12 41.97 -20.72 -16.01
C THR A 12 41.18 -19.42 -16.17
N THR A 13 40.64 -19.17 -17.36
CA THR A 13 39.60 -18.15 -17.58
C THR A 13 38.54 -18.37 -16.50
N PRO A 14 38.13 -17.35 -15.76
CA PRO A 14 37.07 -17.52 -14.78
C PRO A 14 35.86 -18.16 -15.47
N ASP A 15 35.23 -19.14 -14.80
CA ASP A 15 33.93 -19.66 -15.24
C ASP A 15 32.97 -18.49 -15.45
N LEU A 16 32.21 -18.52 -16.53
CA LEU A 16 31.29 -17.41 -16.89
C LEU A 16 30.33 -17.09 -15.77
N ASP A 17 29.81 -18.11 -15.07
CA ASP A 17 28.91 -17.90 -13.91
C ASP A 17 29.62 -17.10 -12.82
N GLN A 18 30.87 -17.47 -12.48
CA GLN A 18 31.63 -16.74 -11.46
C GLN A 18 31.96 -15.31 -11.90
N LEU A 19 32.24 -15.09 -13.20
CA LEU A 19 32.48 -13.77 -13.77
C LEU A 19 31.21 -12.88 -13.61
N CYS A 20 30.04 -13.43 -13.91
CA CYS A 20 28.77 -12.77 -13.77
C CYS A 20 28.46 -12.42 -12.31
N ILE A 21 28.63 -13.38 -11.40
CA ILE A 21 28.41 -13.19 -9.95
C ILE A 21 29.34 -12.08 -9.41
N ASN A 22 30.64 -12.13 -9.79
CA ASN A 22 31.57 -11.11 -9.35
C ASN A 22 31.28 -9.73 -9.97
N THR A 23 30.69 -9.67 -11.16
CA THR A 23 30.20 -8.43 -11.75
C THR A 23 29.09 -7.80 -10.88
N ILE A 24 28.12 -8.59 -10.42
CA ILE A 24 27.07 -8.11 -9.49
C ILE A 24 27.71 -7.59 -8.20
N ARG A 25 28.60 -8.39 -7.60
CA ARG A 25 29.30 -8.06 -6.35
C ARG A 25 30.06 -6.74 -6.44
N THR A 26 30.88 -6.59 -7.49
CA THR A 26 31.76 -5.43 -7.64
C THR A 26 31.02 -4.16 -8.03
N LEU A 27 29.97 -4.24 -8.88
CA LEU A 27 29.10 -3.08 -9.15
C LEU A 27 28.42 -2.58 -7.87
N SER A 28 27.92 -3.51 -7.06
CA SER A 28 27.28 -3.16 -5.79
C SER A 28 28.25 -2.51 -4.81
N LEU A 29 29.47 -3.08 -4.71
CA LEU A 29 30.52 -2.58 -3.85
C LEU A 29 31.00 -1.18 -4.27
N ASP A 30 31.26 -0.99 -5.56
CA ASP A 30 31.75 0.28 -6.12
C ASP A 30 30.71 1.41 -5.93
N ALA A 31 29.42 1.10 -6.09
CA ALA A 31 28.34 2.06 -5.90
C ALA A 31 28.22 2.50 -4.45
N VAL A 32 28.27 1.54 -3.49
CA VAL A 32 28.24 1.85 -2.05
C VAL A 32 29.46 2.65 -1.65
N GLN A 33 30.65 2.27 -2.14
CA GLN A 33 31.88 3.01 -1.83
C GLN A 33 31.85 4.44 -2.40
N LYS A 34 31.43 4.61 -3.65
CA LYS A 34 31.34 5.94 -4.28
C LYS A 34 30.33 6.85 -3.59
N ALA A 35 29.21 6.29 -3.12
CA ALA A 35 28.19 7.03 -2.37
C ALA A 35 28.60 7.32 -0.92
N GLU A 36 29.69 6.72 -0.43
CA GLU A 36 30.10 6.71 0.97
C GLU A 36 28.95 6.31 1.94
N SER A 37 27.97 5.57 1.41
CA SER A 37 26.76 5.19 2.12
C SER A 37 26.08 4.00 1.44
N GLY A 38 25.61 3.04 2.22
CA GLY A 38 24.84 1.89 1.72
C GLY A 38 25.10 0.60 2.50
N HIS A 39 24.65 -0.50 1.92
CA HIS A 39 24.73 -1.81 2.55
C HIS A 39 25.36 -2.80 1.56
N PRO A 40 26.68 -3.00 1.62
CA PRO A 40 27.36 -3.90 0.67
C PRO A 40 27.20 -5.38 1.02
N GLY A 41 26.90 -5.68 2.29
CA GLY A 41 26.97 -7.03 2.82
C GLY A 41 26.06 -8.05 2.16
N LEU A 42 24.77 -7.73 2.08
CA LEU A 42 23.77 -8.59 1.43
C LEU A 42 24.06 -8.76 -0.07
N PRO A 43 24.32 -7.71 -0.86
CA PRO A 43 24.66 -7.85 -2.28
C PRO A 43 25.81 -8.80 -2.55
N LEU A 44 26.86 -8.78 -1.71
CA LEU A 44 28.01 -9.66 -1.90
C LEU A 44 27.71 -11.11 -1.51
N GLY A 45 26.93 -11.33 -0.44
CA GLY A 45 26.56 -12.67 0.03
C GLY A 45 25.51 -13.34 -0.86
N ALA A 46 24.45 -12.60 -1.23
CA ALA A 46 23.31 -13.11 -1.95
C ALA A 46 23.47 -13.11 -3.48
N ALA A 47 24.58 -12.58 -4.03
CA ALA A 47 24.80 -12.51 -5.48
C ALA A 47 24.61 -13.86 -6.20
N PRO A 48 25.10 -15.02 -5.71
CA PRO A 48 24.92 -16.30 -6.41
C PRO A 48 23.45 -16.72 -6.52
N MET A 49 22.66 -16.61 -5.41
CA MET A 49 21.24 -17.00 -5.47
C MET A 49 20.44 -16.06 -6.38
N ALA A 50 20.77 -14.77 -6.37
CA ALA A 50 20.14 -13.82 -7.27
C ALA A 50 20.53 -14.07 -8.73
N TYR A 51 21.80 -14.39 -9.02
CA TYR A 51 22.26 -14.77 -10.34
C TYR A 51 21.51 -15.99 -10.89
N VAL A 52 21.46 -17.09 -10.13
CA VAL A 52 20.76 -18.32 -10.54
C VAL A 52 19.29 -18.02 -10.81
N LEU A 53 18.62 -17.30 -9.90
CA LEU A 53 17.21 -16.95 -10.09
C LEU A 53 16.98 -16.12 -11.36
N TRP A 54 17.77 -15.08 -11.57
CA TRP A 54 17.54 -14.11 -12.66
C TRP A 54 17.95 -14.63 -14.04
N THR A 55 18.92 -15.54 -14.12
CA THR A 55 19.42 -16.05 -15.40
C THR A 55 18.81 -17.40 -15.81
N ARG A 56 18.38 -18.23 -14.85
CA ARG A 56 17.89 -19.59 -15.15
C ARG A 56 16.39 -19.77 -14.96
N PHE A 57 15.70 -18.89 -14.18
CA PHE A 57 14.30 -19.11 -13.80
C PHE A 57 13.38 -17.94 -14.10
N LEU A 58 13.77 -16.71 -13.79
CA LEU A 58 12.87 -15.54 -13.81
C LEU A 58 12.41 -15.23 -15.23
N ARG A 59 11.11 -15.34 -15.48
CA ARG A 59 10.47 -14.92 -16.73
C ARG A 59 10.19 -13.44 -16.68
N HIS A 60 10.95 -12.65 -17.39
CA HIS A 60 10.80 -11.21 -17.43
C HIS A 60 11.20 -10.62 -18.78
N ASN A 61 10.63 -9.49 -19.16
CA ASN A 61 11.07 -8.75 -20.34
C ASN A 61 11.62 -7.39 -19.92
N PRO A 62 12.94 -7.17 -19.95
CA PRO A 62 13.56 -5.89 -19.58
C PRO A 62 13.05 -4.71 -20.43
N LYS A 63 12.56 -4.97 -21.65
CA LYS A 63 12.02 -3.94 -22.55
C LYS A 63 10.54 -3.65 -22.29
N ASN A 64 9.83 -4.55 -21.60
CA ASN A 64 8.47 -4.35 -21.12
C ASN A 64 8.33 -4.78 -19.65
N PRO A 65 8.79 -3.95 -18.68
CA PRO A 65 8.70 -4.26 -17.26
C PRO A 65 7.26 -4.40 -16.72
N LYS A 66 6.26 -4.12 -17.56
CA LYS A 66 4.84 -4.20 -17.19
C LYS A 66 4.09 -5.35 -17.86
N TRP A 67 4.81 -6.27 -18.53
CA TRP A 67 4.19 -7.47 -19.07
C TRP A 67 3.38 -8.21 -18.00
N GLU A 68 2.13 -8.50 -18.28
CA GLU A 68 1.14 -8.93 -17.28
C GLU A 68 1.51 -10.28 -16.64
N ASN A 69 2.00 -11.25 -17.43
CA ASN A 69 2.37 -12.60 -16.96
C ASN A 69 3.86 -12.77 -16.67
N ARG A 70 4.63 -11.68 -16.50
CA ARG A 70 6.00 -11.78 -16.02
C ARG A 70 6.05 -12.33 -14.60
N ASP A 71 7.08 -13.06 -14.22
CA ASP A 71 7.35 -13.35 -12.83
C ASP A 71 7.64 -12.06 -12.05
N ARG A 72 7.35 -12.04 -10.76
CA ARG A 72 7.62 -10.91 -9.87
C ARG A 72 8.86 -11.22 -9.04
N PHE A 73 9.84 -10.34 -9.07
CA PHE A 73 10.97 -10.40 -8.15
C PHE A 73 10.91 -9.28 -7.13
N LEU A 74 10.99 -9.63 -5.85
CA LEU A 74 10.89 -8.73 -4.73
C LEU A 74 12.16 -8.80 -3.89
N LEU A 75 12.79 -7.68 -3.66
CA LEU A 75 13.85 -7.59 -2.67
C LEU A 75 13.25 -7.07 -1.37
N SER A 76 12.79 -7.99 -0.50
CA SER A 76 12.20 -7.64 0.80
C SER A 76 13.23 -6.99 1.71
N ALA A 77 14.44 -7.52 1.74
CA ALA A 77 15.61 -6.93 2.38
C ALA A 77 16.09 -5.69 1.58
N GLY A 78 15.27 -4.65 1.53
CA GLY A 78 15.46 -3.49 0.67
C GLY A 78 16.77 -2.72 0.88
N HIS A 79 17.43 -2.89 2.01
CA HIS A 79 18.75 -2.32 2.26
C HIS A 79 19.81 -2.86 1.28
N GLY A 80 19.66 -4.09 0.78
CA GLY A 80 20.50 -4.65 -0.28
C GLY A 80 20.20 -4.12 -1.69
N SER A 81 19.65 -2.94 -1.83
CA SER A 81 19.13 -2.35 -3.08
C SER A 81 20.08 -2.42 -4.27
N MET A 82 21.40 -2.30 -4.04
CA MET A 82 22.38 -2.39 -5.11
C MET A 82 22.44 -3.76 -5.78
N LEU A 83 22.06 -4.85 -5.09
CA LEU A 83 21.87 -6.16 -5.73
C LEU A 83 20.84 -6.06 -6.86
N LEU A 84 19.68 -5.51 -6.54
CA LEU A 84 18.58 -5.34 -7.50
C LEU A 84 18.96 -4.36 -8.62
N TYR A 85 19.56 -3.22 -8.31
CA TYR A 85 19.94 -2.24 -9.33
C TYR A 85 21.01 -2.77 -10.28
N SER A 86 21.98 -3.54 -9.77
CA SER A 86 22.98 -4.21 -10.61
C SER A 86 22.34 -5.20 -11.56
N LEU A 87 21.41 -6.03 -11.09
CA LEU A 87 20.67 -6.99 -11.92
C LEU A 87 19.81 -6.29 -12.98
N LEU A 88 19.07 -5.23 -12.61
CA LEU A 88 18.27 -4.45 -13.56
C LEU A 88 19.14 -3.82 -14.66
N HIS A 89 20.28 -3.24 -14.29
CA HIS A 89 21.23 -2.71 -15.26
C HIS A 89 21.75 -3.80 -16.19
N LEU A 90 22.27 -4.88 -15.63
CA LEU A 90 22.93 -5.96 -16.39
C LEU A 90 21.95 -6.66 -17.34
N THR A 91 20.74 -6.96 -16.90
CA THR A 91 19.73 -7.66 -17.72
C THR A 91 19.05 -6.77 -18.76
N GLY A 92 19.20 -5.44 -18.70
CA GLY A 92 18.79 -4.55 -19.81
C GLY A 92 17.55 -3.74 -19.62
N TYR A 93 17.11 -3.54 -18.38
CA TYR A 93 16.12 -2.52 -18.07
C TYR A 93 16.65 -1.11 -18.39
N ASP A 94 15.75 -0.12 -18.43
CA ASP A 94 16.12 1.29 -18.63
C ASP A 94 16.75 1.89 -17.36
N LEU A 95 17.91 1.32 -17.00
CA LEU A 95 18.74 1.74 -15.88
C LEU A 95 20.21 1.76 -16.34
N PRO A 96 20.69 2.87 -16.88
CA PRO A 96 22.05 2.97 -17.36
C PRO A 96 23.07 2.94 -16.21
N LEU A 97 24.34 2.60 -16.52
CA LEU A 97 25.42 2.51 -15.54
C LEU A 97 25.62 3.81 -14.75
N GLU A 98 25.37 4.95 -15.38
CA GLU A 98 25.47 6.27 -14.73
C GLU A 98 24.49 6.40 -13.54
N GLU A 99 23.33 5.78 -13.60
CA GLU A 99 22.40 5.74 -12.47
C GLU A 99 22.96 4.93 -11.29
N LEU A 100 23.66 3.81 -11.56
CA LEU A 100 24.36 3.05 -10.51
C LEU A 100 25.48 3.88 -9.88
N LYS A 101 26.22 4.65 -10.69
CA LYS A 101 27.24 5.59 -10.21
C LYS A 101 26.67 6.75 -9.39
N ASN A 102 25.37 7.05 -9.58
CA ASN A 102 24.63 8.08 -8.86
C ASN A 102 23.77 7.48 -7.73
N PHE A 103 24.13 6.30 -7.21
CA PHE A 103 23.44 5.66 -6.09
C PHE A 103 23.29 6.62 -4.90
N ARG A 104 22.08 6.73 -4.37
CA ARG A 104 21.71 7.63 -3.24
C ARG A 104 21.91 9.13 -3.49
N GLN A 105 22.04 9.55 -4.75
CA GLN A 105 22.12 10.97 -5.07
C GLN A 105 20.74 11.58 -5.34
N TRP A 106 20.63 12.90 -5.19
CA TRP A 106 19.38 13.63 -5.44
C TRP A 106 18.88 13.40 -6.87
N ASN A 107 17.60 13.07 -7.03
CA ASN A 107 16.94 12.75 -8.30
C ASN A 107 17.51 11.53 -9.07
N SER A 108 18.32 10.68 -8.45
CA SER A 108 18.78 9.42 -9.04
C SER A 108 17.64 8.40 -9.14
N LYS A 109 17.68 7.53 -10.16
CA LYS A 109 16.82 6.36 -10.27
C LYS A 109 17.25 5.20 -9.34
N THR A 110 18.29 5.37 -8.54
CA THR A 110 18.81 4.38 -7.61
C THR A 110 18.79 4.90 -6.17
N PRO A 111 17.59 5.06 -5.57
CA PRO A 111 17.46 5.50 -4.18
C PRO A 111 18.06 4.46 -3.22
N GLY A 112 18.24 4.85 -1.96
CA GLY A 112 18.87 3.99 -0.93
C GLY A 112 18.17 2.67 -0.69
N HIS A 113 16.87 2.61 -0.93
CA HIS A 113 16.02 1.41 -0.90
C HIS A 113 15.12 1.42 -2.14
N PRO A 114 14.67 0.25 -2.65
CA PRO A 114 13.83 0.20 -3.84
C PRO A 114 12.52 0.97 -3.67
N GLU A 115 12.19 1.80 -4.66
CA GLU A 115 10.93 2.56 -4.71
C GLU A 115 10.16 2.21 -5.99
N TYR A 116 8.93 1.73 -5.81
CA TYR A 116 8.03 1.43 -6.92
C TYR A 116 7.71 2.70 -7.72
N GLY A 117 7.76 2.59 -9.03
CA GLY A 117 7.46 3.71 -9.94
C GLY A 117 8.64 4.67 -10.21
N LEU A 118 9.73 4.60 -9.43
CA LEU A 118 10.93 5.39 -9.66
C LEU A 118 11.95 4.65 -10.55
N THR A 119 12.29 3.42 -10.18
CA THR A 119 13.25 2.58 -10.92
C THR A 119 12.50 1.58 -11.82
N PRO A 120 12.73 1.59 -13.14
CA PRO A 120 12.12 0.59 -14.04
C PRO A 120 12.47 -0.85 -13.62
N GLY A 121 11.45 -1.70 -13.46
CA GLY A 121 11.62 -3.10 -13.04
C GLY A 121 11.53 -3.33 -11.53
N VAL A 122 11.47 -2.29 -10.71
CA VAL A 122 11.17 -2.42 -9.28
C VAL A 122 9.69 -2.67 -9.08
N GLU A 123 9.35 -3.80 -8.45
CA GLU A 123 7.96 -4.27 -8.29
C GLU A 123 7.28 -3.72 -7.03
N ILE A 124 8.04 -3.37 -5.99
CA ILE A 124 7.53 -2.90 -4.70
C ILE A 124 8.47 -1.87 -4.07
N THR A 125 7.92 -1.04 -3.17
CA THR A 125 8.72 -0.17 -2.30
C THR A 125 9.08 -0.94 -1.03
N THR A 126 10.37 -1.08 -0.74
CA THR A 126 10.90 -1.74 0.46
C THR A 126 11.85 -0.84 1.23
N GLY A 127 12.39 -1.36 2.32
CA GLY A 127 13.22 -0.63 3.29
C GLY A 127 12.78 -0.96 4.71
N PRO A 128 11.51 -0.66 5.11
CA PRO A 128 10.96 -1.25 6.32
C PRO A 128 10.83 -2.77 6.17
N LEU A 129 11.53 -3.52 7.02
CA LEU A 129 11.63 -4.98 6.95
C LEU A 129 10.26 -5.66 7.11
N GLY A 130 10.10 -6.84 6.52
CA GLY A 130 8.87 -7.62 6.55
C GLY A 130 7.76 -7.13 5.60
N GLN A 131 7.78 -5.86 5.17
CA GLN A 131 6.76 -5.30 4.27
C GLN A 131 6.81 -5.97 2.89
N GLY A 132 8.00 -6.13 2.33
CA GLY A 132 8.19 -6.82 1.05
C GLY A 132 7.73 -8.27 1.09
N PHE A 133 8.00 -8.97 2.19
CA PHE A 133 7.49 -10.32 2.45
C PHE A 133 5.97 -10.37 2.30
N ALA A 134 5.27 -9.49 3.02
CA ALA A 134 3.81 -9.45 3.05
C ALA A 134 3.21 -8.94 1.72
N ASN A 135 3.86 -8.00 1.03
CA ASN A 135 3.45 -7.56 -0.31
C ASN A 135 3.48 -8.73 -1.32
N GLY A 136 4.52 -9.58 -1.26
CA GLY A 136 4.60 -10.75 -2.13
C GLY A 136 3.47 -11.75 -1.89
N VAL A 137 3.06 -11.94 -0.64
CA VAL A 137 1.86 -12.75 -0.32
C VAL A 137 0.62 -12.14 -0.96
N GLY A 138 0.46 -10.81 -0.89
CA GLY A 138 -0.64 -10.10 -1.55
C GLY A 138 -0.61 -10.24 -3.08
N MET A 139 0.57 -10.17 -3.71
CA MET A 139 0.71 -10.43 -5.15
C MET A 139 0.29 -11.86 -5.50
N ALA A 140 0.68 -12.85 -4.70
CA ALA A 140 0.30 -14.24 -4.91
C ALA A 140 -1.21 -14.46 -4.76
N MET A 141 -1.86 -13.78 -3.80
CA MET A 141 -3.32 -13.79 -3.65
C MET A 141 -4.00 -13.19 -4.88
N GLY A 142 -3.54 -12.03 -5.35
CA GLY A 142 -4.06 -11.38 -6.56
C GLY A 142 -3.88 -12.25 -7.81
N ALA A 143 -2.69 -12.83 -7.99
CA ALA A 143 -2.39 -13.72 -9.10
C ALA A 143 -3.28 -14.99 -9.07
N ALA A 144 -3.46 -15.62 -7.90
CA ALA A 144 -4.33 -16.79 -7.74
C ALA A 144 -5.79 -16.47 -8.09
N HIS A 145 -6.32 -15.32 -7.64
CA HIS A 145 -7.66 -14.87 -7.98
C HIS A 145 -7.84 -14.65 -9.49
N LEU A 146 -6.89 -13.93 -10.12
CA LEU A 146 -6.94 -13.68 -11.56
C LEU A 146 -6.77 -14.96 -12.36
N ALA A 147 -5.92 -15.89 -11.92
CA ALA A 147 -5.77 -17.20 -12.55
C ALA A 147 -7.07 -18.01 -12.49
N ALA A 148 -7.73 -18.08 -11.32
CA ALA A 148 -9.01 -18.75 -11.17
C ALA A 148 -10.09 -18.15 -12.08
N LYS A 149 -10.09 -16.83 -12.22
CA LYS A 149 -11.07 -16.10 -13.05
C LYS A 149 -10.85 -16.26 -14.55
N PHE A 150 -9.59 -16.16 -15.01
CA PHE A 150 -9.29 -16.04 -16.45
C PHE A 150 -8.68 -17.27 -17.09
N ASN A 151 -7.95 -18.11 -16.35
CA ASN A 151 -7.36 -19.29 -16.95
C ASN A 151 -8.45 -20.28 -17.39
N LYS A 152 -8.25 -20.85 -18.56
CA LYS A 152 -9.08 -21.91 -19.13
C LYS A 152 -8.19 -23.07 -19.57
N GLU A 153 -8.79 -24.24 -19.83
CA GLU A 153 -8.06 -25.33 -20.44
C GLU A 153 -7.32 -24.82 -21.68
N LYS A 154 -6.03 -25.05 -21.79
CA LYS A 154 -5.10 -24.59 -22.84
C LYS A 154 -4.80 -23.08 -22.85
N PHE A 155 -5.31 -22.30 -21.90
CA PHE A 155 -5.06 -20.86 -21.82
C PHE A 155 -4.61 -20.46 -20.41
N PRO A 156 -3.37 -20.76 -19.99
CA PRO A 156 -2.80 -20.30 -18.72
C PRO A 156 -2.34 -18.84 -18.86
N LEU A 157 -3.29 -17.89 -18.84
CA LEU A 157 -2.97 -16.47 -19.00
C LEU A 157 -2.18 -15.92 -17.79
N ILE A 158 -2.45 -16.46 -16.61
CA ILE A 158 -1.78 -16.11 -15.34
C ILE A 158 -1.16 -17.39 -14.78
N ASP A 159 0.14 -17.52 -14.88
CA ASP A 159 0.86 -18.66 -14.32
C ASP A 159 2.25 -18.28 -13.74
N HIS A 160 2.49 -16.99 -13.60
CA HIS A 160 3.74 -16.45 -13.09
C HIS A 160 3.98 -16.79 -11.61
N TYR A 161 5.25 -16.83 -11.26
CA TYR A 161 5.73 -16.97 -9.88
C TYR A 161 5.98 -15.61 -9.23
N ILE A 162 5.89 -15.59 -7.92
CA ILE A 162 6.33 -14.49 -7.07
C ILE A 162 7.55 -14.97 -6.29
N TYR A 163 8.72 -14.39 -6.60
CA TYR A 163 9.97 -14.66 -5.93
C TYR A 163 10.37 -13.50 -5.03
N ALA A 164 10.94 -13.80 -3.88
CA ALA A 164 11.57 -12.77 -3.06
C ALA A 164 12.90 -13.24 -2.48
N ILE A 165 13.82 -12.29 -2.26
CA ILE A 165 14.92 -12.47 -1.33
C ILE A 165 14.53 -11.79 -0.03
N VAL A 166 14.52 -12.57 1.05
CA VAL A 166 14.19 -12.15 2.41
C VAL A 166 15.39 -12.36 3.33
N SER A 167 15.49 -11.61 4.41
CA SER A 167 16.61 -11.67 5.36
C SER A 167 16.18 -12.08 6.76
N ASP A 168 17.14 -12.33 7.64
CA ASP A 168 16.90 -12.56 9.08
C ASP A 168 15.98 -11.50 9.67
N GLY A 169 16.24 -10.22 9.38
CA GLY A 169 15.44 -9.11 9.86
C GLY A 169 14.00 -9.10 9.36
N ASP A 170 13.77 -9.47 8.09
CA ASP A 170 12.40 -9.64 7.58
C ASP A 170 11.64 -10.69 8.39
N LEU A 171 12.30 -11.80 8.72
CA LEU A 171 11.68 -12.93 9.41
C LEU A 171 11.52 -12.71 10.92
N MET A 172 12.18 -11.70 11.50
CA MET A 172 11.93 -11.24 12.87
C MET A 172 10.65 -10.39 12.97
N GLU A 173 10.26 -9.70 11.88
CA GLU A 173 9.12 -8.81 11.89
C GLU A 173 7.79 -9.56 12.06
N GLY A 174 6.91 -9.03 12.93
CA GLY A 174 5.59 -9.60 13.17
C GLY A 174 4.73 -9.68 11.90
N VAL A 175 4.82 -8.68 11.01
CA VAL A 175 4.09 -8.66 9.75
C VAL A 175 4.45 -9.83 8.84
N ALA A 176 5.71 -10.27 8.83
CA ALA A 176 6.13 -11.44 8.07
C ALA A 176 5.51 -12.72 8.64
N SER A 177 5.43 -12.87 9.97
CA SER A 177 4.77 -14.00 10.63
C SER A 177 3.27 -14.06 10.33
N GLU A 178 2.57 -12.92 10.40
CA GLU A 178 1.16 -12.80 10.02
C GLU A 178 0.94 -13.23 8.55
N ALA A 179 1.75 -12.68 7.64
CA ALA A 179 1.65 -12.95 6.21
C ALA A 179 2.03 -14.40 5.86
N ALA A 180 3.08 -14.96 6.48
CA ALA A 180 3.51 -16.34 6.28
C ALA A 180 2.42 -17.34 6.71
N SER A 181 1.81 -17.10 7.88
CA SER A 181 0.68 -17.92 8.36
C SER A 181 -0.50 -17.86 7.39
N LEU A 182 -0.83 -16.69 6.86
CA LEU A 182 -1.89 -16.51 5.85
C LEU A 182 -1.56 -17.24 4.54
N ALA A 183 -0.35 -17.10 4.04
CA ALA A 183 0.08 -17.72 2.78
C ALA A 183 0.06 -19.24 2.84
N GLY A 184 0.50 -19.82 3.96
CA GLY A 184 0.44 -21.28 4.18
C GLY A 184 -1.00 -21.78 4.30
N HIS A 185 -1.87 -21.06 5.02
CA HIS A 185 -3.30 -21.35 5.12
C HIS A 185 -3.97 -21.37 3.74
N LEU A 186 -3.68 -20.36 2.91
CA LEU A 186 -4.20 -20.23 1.55
C LEU A 186 -3.50 -21.11 0.51
N LYS A 187 -2.46 -21.84 0.89
CA LYS A 187 -1.71 -22.75 -0.01
C LYS A 187 -1.23 -22.09 -1.31
N LEU A 188 -0.61 -20.92 -1.22
CA LEU A 188 -0.19 -20.13 -2.38
C LEU A 188 1.06 -20.71 -3.06
N GLY A 189 0.90 -21.76 -3.86
CA GLY A 189 1.99 -22.55 -4.42
C GLY A 189 2.89 -21.83 -5.45
N LYS A 190 2.52 -20.66 -5.95
CA LYS A 190 3.35 -19.83 -6.83
C LYS A 190 4.26 -18.85 -6.08
N LEU A 191 4.30 -18.92 -4.76
CA LEU A 191 5.10 -18.07 -3.88
C LEU A 191 6.37 -18.82 -3.45
N ILE A 192 7.54 -18.36 -3.87
CA ILE A 192 8.84 -18.99 -3.59
C ILE A 192 9.80 -17.92 -3.06
N TYR A 193 10.19 -18.03 -1.79
CA TYR A 193 11.11 -17.11 -1.14
C TYR A 193 12.46 -17.75 -0.88
N LEU A 194 13.53 -17.02 -1.22
CA LEU A 194 14.91 -17.36 -0.90
C LEU A 194 15.30 -16.56 0.36
N TYR A 195 15.60 -17.26 1.42
CA TYR A 195 16.03 -16.66 2.67
C TYR A 195 17.57 -16.59 2.72
N ASP A 196 18.07 -15.36 2.73
CA ASP A 196 19.50 -15.04 2.96
C ASP A 196 19.85 -15.30 4.44
N ASP A 197 20.16 -16.56 4.74
CA ASP A 197 20.46 -17.04 6.09
C ASP A 197 21.96 -16.83 6.39
N ASN A 198 22.32 -15.56 6.61
CA ASN A 198 23.70 -15.15 6.89
C ASN A 198 23.99 -14.98 8.40
N GLN A 199 22.97 -15.06 9.25
CA GLN A 199 23.04 -14.99 10.70
C GLN A 199 23.63 -13.69 11.28
N VAL A 200 23.57 -12.58 10.54
CA VAL A 200 24.12 -11.29 10.95
C VAL A 200 23.12 -10.17 10.71
N THR A 201 22.93 -9.35 11.72
CA THR A 201 22.17 -8.11 11.66
C THR A 201 23.09 -6.91 11.87
N ILE A 202 22.55 -5.69 11.83
CA ILE A 202 23.30 -4.46 12.06
C ILE A 202 23.90 -4.40 13.46
N GLU A 203 23.26 -5.00 14.46
CA GLU A 203 23.74 -5.02 15.85
C GLU A 203 24.79 -6.11 16.09
N GLY A 204 24.65 -7.27 15.42
CA GLY A 204 25.56 -8.38 15.63
C GLY A 204 25.04 -9.68 15.05
N PHE A 205 25.46 -10.80 15.66
CA PHE A 205 24.95 -12.11 15.28
C PHE A 205 23.49 -12.27 15.70
N THR A 206 22.69 -12.92 14.85
CA THR A 206 21.27 -13.18 15.13
C THR A 206 21.02 -13.87 16.47
N LYS A 207 21.93 -14.74 16.91
CA LYS A 207 21.84 -15.45 18.21
C LYS A 207 21.68 -14.55 19.43
N LEU A 208 21.91 -13.24 19.30
CA LEU A 208 21.69 -12.28 20.39
C LEU A 208 20.19 -12.05 20.64
N ALA A 209 19.35 -12.15 19.61
CA ALA A 209 17.92 -11.85 19.69
C ALA A 209 17.03 -12.82 18.90
N PHE A 210 17.62 -13.73 18.10
CA PHE A 210 16.90 -14.61 17.19
C PHE A 210 17.56 -15.98 17.13
N SER A 211 16.97 -16.96 17.81
CA SER A 211 17.53 -18.33 17.95
C SER A 211 16.52 -19.42 17.54
N GLU A 212 15.44 -19.04 16.91
CA GLU A 212 14.43 -19.98 16.47
C GLU A 212 14.88 -20.77 15.22
N ASP A 213 14.32 -21.97 15.05
CA ASP A 213 14.46 -22.78 13.85
C ASP A 213 13.48 -22.29 12.79
N VAL A 214 13.92 -21.36 11.93
CA VAL A 214 13.08 -20.73 10.91
C VAL A 214 12.42 -21.77 9.98
N PRO A 215 13.13 -22.76 9.40
CA PRO A 215 12.47 -23.79 8.59
C PRO A 215 11.31 -24.48 9.33
N LYS A 216 11.49 -24.91 10.56
CA LYS A 216 10.42 -25.55 11.35
C LYS A 216 9.26 -24.62 11.62
N ARG A 217 9.50 -23.34 11.90
CA ARG A 217 8.43 -22.34 12.05
C ARG A 217 7.59 -22.26 10.79
N PHE A 218 8.23 -22.21 9.61
CA PHE A 218 7.55 -22.14 8.32
C PHE A 218 6.82 -23.46 7.98
N GLU A 219 7.40 -24.61 8.32
CA GLU A 219 6.68 -25.90 8.23
C GLU A 219 5.40 -25.87 9.07
N ALA A 220 5.44 -25.31 10.28
CA ALA A 220 4.26 -25.16 11.13
C ALA A 220 3.22 -24.21 10.53
N TYR A 221 3.62 -23.23 9.72
CA TYR A 221 2.70 -22.42 8.92
C TYR A 221 2.15 -23.14 7.68
N GLY A 222 2.64 -24.33 7.34
CA GLY A 222 2.21 -25.09 6.16
C GLY A 222 3.03 -24.81 4.90
N TRP A 223 4.17 -24.19 5.03
CA TRP A 223 5.11 -23.99 3.92
C TRP A 223 5.93 -25.25 3.62
N HIS A 224 6.37 -25.36 2.38
CA HIS A 224 7.44 -26.26 1.97
C HIS A 224 8.79 -25.59 2.26
N THR A 225 9.70 -26.29 2.92
CA THR A 225 10.99 -25.73 3.30
C THR A 225 12.15 -26.55 2.70
N LEU A 226 13.16 -25.84 2.21
CA LEU A 226 14.38 -26.40 1.65
C LEU A 226 15.58 -25.69 2.27
N THR A 227 16.73 -26.36 2.29
CA THR A 227 17.98 -25.77 2.77
C THR A 227 19.11 -26.00 1.79
N VAL A 228 19.79 -24.92 1.40
CA VAL A 228 21.02 -24.94 0.64
C VAL A 228 22.17 -24.64 1.61
N ALA A 229 23.06 -25.59 1.80
CA ALA A 229 24.11 -25.53 2.82
C ALA A 229 25.27 -24.57 2.48
N ASP A 230 25.50 -24.29 1.21
CA ASP A 230 26.48 -23.33 0.70
C ASP A 230 25.84 -22.44 -0.37
N GLY A 231 25.71 -21.17 -0.06
CA GLY A 231 25.12 -20.17 -0.96
C GLY A 231 25.98 -19.86 -2.19
N ASN A 232 27.17 -20.46 -2.34
CA ASN A 232 27.98 -20.41 -3.57
C ASN A 232 27.83 -21.67 -4.44
N ASP A 233 27.11 -22.69 -3.98
CA ASP A 233 26.78 -23.88 -4.77
C ASP A 233 25.58 -23.60 -5.69
N LEU A 234 25.89 -23.21 -6.94
CA LEU A 234 24.86 -22.79 -7.92
C LEU A 234 23.94 -23.95 -8.30
N GLU A 235 24.46 -25.18 -8.35
CA GLU A 235 23.66 -26.37 -8.72
C GLU A 235 22.69 -26.74 -7.57
N ALA A 236 23.12 -26.61 -6.33
CA ALA A 236 22.23 -26.81 -5.20
C ALA A 236 21.11 -25.74 -5.13
N ILE A 237 21.41 -24.49 -5.47
CA ILE A 237 20.42 -23.42 -5.56
C ILE A 237 19.43 -23.70 -6.70
N ASP A 238 19.92 -24.07 -7.88
CA ASP A 238 19.10 -24.46 -9.06
C ASP A 238 18.15 -25.61 -8.69
N ALA A 239 18.69 -26.69 -8.12
CA ALA A 239 17.91 -27.84 -7.71
C ALA A 239 16.80 -27.47 -6.69
N ALA A 240 17.11 -26.63 -5.70
CA ALA A 240 16.14 -26.20 -4.70
C ALA A 240 15.01 -25.33 -5.32
N ILE A 241 15.33 -24.45 -6.27
CA ILE A 241 14.30 -23.66 -6.96
C ILE A 241 13.40 -24.56 -7.82
N ARG A 242 13.98 -25.54 -8.56
CA ARG A 242 13.19 -26.52 -9.34
C ARG A 242 12.28 -27.36 -8.45
N GLU A 243 12.78 -27.81 -7.31
CA GLU A 243 11.98 -28.56 -6.35
C GLU A 243 10.83 -27.69 -5.82
N ALA A 244 11.11 -26.44 -5.42
CA ALA A 244 10.08 -25.49 -4.99
C ALA A 244 9.00 -25.24 -6.06
N GLN A 245 9.41 -25.08 -7.34
CA GLN A 245 8.46 -24.95 -8.45
C GLN A 245 7.58 -26.18 -8.66
N SER A 246 8.09 -27.38 -8.34
CA SER A 246 7.32 -28.63 -8.46
C SER A 246 6.22 -28.78 -7.40
N VAL A 247 6.32 -28.03 -6.28
CA VAL A 247 5.37 -28.06 -5.17
C VAL A 247 4.29 -26.99 -5.35
N GLY A 248 3.36 -27.24 -6.28
CA GLY A 248 2.29 -26.28 -6.60
C GLY A 248 1.19 -26.11 -5.54
N SER A 249 1.23 -26.87 -4.42
CA SER A 249 0.14 -26.92 -3.43
C SER A 249 0.38 -26.12 -2.15
N ARG A 250 1.52 -25.46 -2.01
CA ARG A 250 1.91 -24.65 -0.84
C ARG A 250 3.09 -23.74 -1.16
N PRO A 251 3.23 -22.60 -0.46
CA PRO A 251 4.38 -21.71 -0.66
C PRO A 251 5.69 -22.38 -0.24
N SER A 252 6.82 -21.93 -0.80
CA SER A 252 8.14 -22.50 -0.50
C SER A 252 9.09 -21.46 0.08
N LEU A 253 9.84 -21.85 1.12
CA LEU A 253 10.96 -21.12 1.67
C LEU A 253 12.25 -21.91 1.45
N ILE A 254 13.21 -21.33 0.75
CA ILE A 254 14.54 -21.91 0.53
C ILE A 254 15.54 -21.16 1.42
N SER A 255 15.97 -21.78 2.52
CA SER A 255 17.02 -21.23 3.39
C SER A 255 18.36 -21.44 2.74
N VAL A 256 19.02 -20.36 2.31
CA VAL A 256 20.34 -20.39 1.67
C VAL A 256 21.38 -19.86 2.64
N LYS A 257 22.30 -20.71 3.08
CA LYS A 257 23.39 -20.32 3.96
C LYS A 257 24.39 -19.46 3.20
N THR A 258 24.48 -18.19 3.55
CA THR A 258 25.38 -17.24 2.90
C THR A 258 26.40 -16.65 3.88
N ILE A 259 27.36 -15.93 3.33
CA ILE A 259 28.32 -15.14 4.12
C ILE A 259 28.11 -13.67 3.77
N ILE A 260 27.61 -12.91 4.73
CA ILE A 260 27.44 -11.46 4.55
C ILE A 260 28.79 -10.82 4.21
N GLY A 261 28.81 -9.96 3.17
CA GLY A 261 30.04 -9.31 2.74
C GLY A 261 31.08 -10.27 2.17
N TYR A 262 30.65 -11.32 1.46
CA TYR A 262 31.55 -12.31 0.87
C TYR A 262 32.72 -11.68 0.12
N GLY A 263 33.94 -12.08 0.45
CA GLY A 263 35.16 -11.54 -0.11
C GLY A 263 35.71 -10.29 0.60
N MET A 264 34.94 -9.63 1.45
CA MET A 264 35.41 -8.46 2.23
C MET A 264 36.34 -8.90 3.38
N PRO A 265 37.29 -8.06 3.81
CA PRO A 265 38.07 -8.31 5.04
C PRO A 265 37.18 -8.48 6.28
N THR A 266 35.99 -7.92 6.27
CA THR A 266 35.02 -7.97 7.37
C THR A 266 33.93 -9.02 7.18
N ALA A 267 34.06 -9.90 6.17
CA ALA A 267 33.07 -10.93 5.84
C ALA A 267 32.60 -11.73 7.06
N GLY A 268 31.31 -12.07 7.13
CA GLY A 268 30.72 -12.84 8.22
C GLY A 268 30.60 -12.07 9.54
N THR A 269 30.79 -10.76 9.54
CA THR A 269 30.66 -9.92 10.73
C THR A 269 29.69 -8.75 10.54
N ARG A 270 29.22 -8.13 11.61
CA ARG A 270 28.36 -6.95 11.56
C ARG A 270 28.96 -5.77 10.79
N LYS A 271 30.30 -5.69 10.72
CA LYS A 271 31.00 -4.62 9.98
C LYS A 271 30.84 -4.74 8.46
N ALA A 272 30.42 -5.89 7.96
CA ALA A 272 30.10 -6.08 6.56
C ALA A 272 28.66 -5.66 6.22
N HIS A 273 27.80 -5.43 7.23
CA HIS A 273 26.37 -5.18 7.00
C HIS A 273 26.10 -3.86 6.30
N SER A 274 26.67 -2.76 6.79
CA SER A 274 26.42 -1.40 6.34
C SER A 274 27.70 -0.58 6.23
N ASP A 275 27.54 0.64 5.69
CA ASP A 275 28.56 1.65 5.46
C ASP A 275 29.54 1.33 4.32
N ALA A 276 30.22 2.36 3.83
CA ALA A 276 31.26 2.21 2.82
C ALA A 276 32.49 1.54 3.47
N PRO A 277 33.04 0.47 2.88
CA PRO A 277 34.14 -0.28 3.50
C PRO A 277 35.47 0.45 3.48
N GLY A 278 35.63 1.49 2.65
CA GLY A 278 36.86 2.20 2.39
C GLY A 278 37.64 1.64 1.19
N GLU A 279 38.39 2.51 0.53
CA GLU A 279 39.11 2.22 -0.72
C GLU A 279 40.04 0.99 -0.64
N GLU A 280 40.75 0.82 0.51
CA GLU A 280 41.65 -0.33 0.67
C GLU A 280 40.85 -1.63 0.80
N ALA A 281 39.79 -1.63 1.61
CA ALA A 281 38.92 -2.82 1.74
C ALA A 281 38.24 -3.19 0.40
N VAL A 282 37.91 -2.21 -0.44
CA VAL A 282 37.43 -2.45 -1.80
C VAL A 282 38.47 -3.15 -2.65
N ARG A 283 39.73 -2.65 -2.63
CA ARG A 283 40.84 -3.31 -3.36
C ARG A 283 41.10 -4.72 -2.87
N GLU A 284 41.16 -4.92 -1.54
CA GLU A 284 41.32 -6.27 -0.97
C GLU A 284 40.18 -7.21 -1.38
N THR A 285 38.94 -6.72 -1.36
CA THR A 285 37.76 -7.49 -1.81
C THR A 285 37.90 -7.89 -3.29
N LYS A 286 38.23 -6.94 -4.15
CA LYS A 286 38.45 -7.21 -5.59
C LYS A 286 39.57 -8.23 -5.80
N ARG A 287 40.68 -8.11 -5.08
CA ARG A 287 41.78 -9.08 -5.11
C ARG A 287 41.33 -10.48 -4.69
N HIS A 288 40.56 -10.58 -3.62
CA HIS A 288 40.02 -11.86 -3.15
C HIS A 288 39.09 -12.50 -4.19
N LEU A 289 38.29 -11.69 -4.90
CA LEU A 289 37.39 -12.14 -5.97
C LEU A 289 38.10 -12.40 -7.31
N GLY A 290 39.44 -12.21 -7.41
CA GLY A 290 40.17 -12.31 -8.68
C GLY A 290 39.81 -11.20 -9.69
N TRP A 291 39.38 -10.04 -9.19
CA TRP A 291 38.92 -8.90 -9.98
C TRP A 291 39.98 -7.80 -10.12
N PRO A 292 40.03 -7.05 -11.24
CA PRO A 292 40.97 -5.92 -11.37
C PRO A 292 40.76 -4.88 -10.27
N GLU A 293 41.80 -4.65 -9.48
CA GLU A 293 41.73 -3.78 -8.28
C GLU A 293 41.56 -2.29 -8.63
N ASP A 294 42.09 -1.88 -9.77
CA ASP A 294 42.13 -0.49 -10.27
C ASP A 294 40.87 -0.09 -11.05
N LYS A 295 40.03 -1.04 -11.45
CA LYS A 295 38.83 -0.75 -12.22
C LYS A 295 37.62 -0.54 -11.32
N GLN A 296 36.92 0.59 -11.53
CA GLN A 296 35.63 0.88 -10.88
C GLN A 296 34.51 0.77 -11.90
N PHE A 297 33.35 0.28 -11.46
CA PHE A 297 32.17 0.07 -12.31
C PHE A 297 32.49 -0.68 -13.61
N TYR A 298 33.36 -1.64 -13.49
CA TYR A 298 33.78 -2.47 -14.62
C TYR A 298 32.81 -3.61 -14.87
N VAL A 299 32.33 -3.70 -16.09
CA VAL A 299 31.46 -4.78 -16.55
C VAL A 299 32.19 -5.47 -17.72
N PRO A 300 32.64 -6.73 -17.56
CA PRO A 300 33.19 -7.52 -18.66
C PRO A 300 32.17 -7.73 -19.78
N ASP A 301 32.62 -7.68 -21.04
CA ASP A 301 31.73 -7.81 -22.19
C ASP A 301 31.03 -9.17 -22.22
N GLU A 302 31.72 -10.25 -21.81
CA GLU A 302 31.16 -11.59 -21.75
C GLU A 302 30.04 -11.69 -20.71
N ALA A 303 30.23 -11.11 -19.51
CA ALA A 303 29.20 -11.07 -18.48
C ALA A 303 28.00 -10.24 -18.93
N LEU A 304 28.25 -9.07 -19.53
CA LEU A 304 27.17 -8.23 -20.05
C LEU A 304 26.38 -8.93 -21.15
N ALA A 305 27.07 -9.61 -22.08
CA ALA A 305 26.41 -10.35 -23.15
C ALA A 305 25.50 -11.44 -22.59
N HIS A 306 25.99 -12.20 -21.60
CA HIS A 306 25.23 -13.27 -20.95
C HIS A 306 23.96 -12.72 -20.27
N PHE A 307 24.08 -11.68 -19.45
CA PHE A 307 22.89 -11.08 -18.83
C PHE A 307 21.91 -10.51 -19.85
N ARG A 308 22.39 -9.95 -20.97
CA ARG A 308 21.55 -9.36 -22.02
C ARG A 308 20.74 -10.39 -22.82
N GLU A 309 21.04 -11.69 -22.71
CA GLU A 309 20.19 -12.75 -23.26
C GLU A 309 18.74 -12.64 -22.74
N ALA A 310 18.55 -12.12 -21.53
CA ALA A 310 17.24 -11.83 -20.96
C ALA A 310 16.35 -10.96 -21.86
N ILE A 311 16.94 -10.09 -22.69
CA ILE A 311 16.18 -9.23 -23.62
C ILE A 311 15.49 -10.08 -24.69
N ASN A 312 16.25 -11.01 -25.32
CA ASN A 312 15.74 -11.85 -26.39
C ASN A 312 14.78 -12.92 -25.85
N HIS A 313 15.15 -13.57 -24.75
CA HIS A 313 14.30 -14.57 -24.10
C HIS A 313 12.97 -13.95 -23.64
N GLY A 314 13.03 -12.78 -22.96
CA GLY A 314 11.84 -12.10 -22.50
C GLY A 314 10.93 -11.61 -23.63
N ALA A 315 11.51 -11.09 -24.72
CA ALA A 315 10.75 -10.68 -25.89
C ALA A 315 10.05 -11.86 -26.58
N GLN A 316 10.72 -13.01 -26.66
CA GLN A 316 10.13 -14.23 -27.20
C GLN A 316 8.98 -14.72 -26.33
N GLN A 317 9.21 -14.89 -25.02
CA GLN A 317 8.20 -15.35 -24.07
C GLN A 317 6.96 -14.44 -24.05
N GLU A 318 7.15 -13.13 -24.09
CA GLU A 318 6.03 -12.20 -24.17
C GLU A 318 5.29 -12.32 -25.51
N THR A 319 6.01 -12.48 -26.64
CA THR A 319 5.39 -12.65 -27.96
C THR A 319 4.50 -13.90 -28.01
N GLU A 320 5.00 -15.01 -27.49
CA GLU A 320 4.25 -16.27 -27.38
C GLU A 320 3.02 -16.11 -26.49
N TRP A 321 3.18 -15.46 -25.36
CA TRP A 321 2.07 -15.18 -24.45
C TRP A 321 1.04 -14.21 -25.05
N ARG A 322 1.46 -13.18 -25.80
CA ARG A 322 0.56 -12.27 -26.52
C ARG A 322 -0.26 -13.00 -27.57
N ALA A 323 0.34 -13.90 -28.32
CA ALA A 323 -0.38 -14.75 -29.27
C ALA A 323 -1.41 -15.66 -28.58
N LEU A 324 -1.08 -16.21 -27.40
CA LEU A 324 -2.02 -16.97 -26.57
C LEU A 324 -3.20 -16.09 -26.12
N LEU A 325 -2.93 -14.86 -25.68
CA LEU A 325 -3.96 -13.91 -25.26
C LEU A 325 -4.88 -13.51 -26.42
N ASP A 326 -4.33 -13.33 -27.63
CA ASP A 326 -5.13 -12.99 -28.81
C ASP A 326 -6.05 -14.15 -29.24
N ASP A 327 -5.56 -15.39 -29.19
CA ASP A 327 -6.38 -16.60 -29.41
C ASP A 327 -7.47 -16.75 -28.32
N TYR A 328 -7.13 -16.44 -27.05
CA TYR A 328 -8.09 -16.40 -25.94
C TYR A 328 -9.21 -15.39 -26.20
N ARG A 329 -8.88 -14.18 -26.63
CA ARG A 329 -9.86 -13.12 -26.94
C ARG A 329 -10.83 -13.54 -28.04
N GLN A 330 -10.35 -14.29 -29.03
CA GLN A 330 -11.20 -14.81 -30.12
C GLN A 330 -12.14 -15.92 -29.63
N LYS A 331 -11.64 -16.85 -28.82
CA LYS A 331 -12.41 -18.02 -28.35
C LYS A 331 -13.30 -17.72 -27.14
N HIS A 332 -12.94 -16.74 -26.33
CA HIS A 332 -13.60 -16.36 -25.08
C HIS A 332 -13.87 -14.84 -25.05
N ALA A 333 -14.61 -14.32 -26.03
CA ALA A 333 -14.72 -12.90 -26.30
C ALA A 333 -15.23 -12.06 -25.10
N GLU A 334 -16.12 -12.59 -24.26
CA GLU A 334 -16.62 -11.90 -23.07
C GLU A 334 -15.52 -11.80 -22.00
N SER A 335 -14.87 -12.93 -21.69
CA SER A 335 -13.74 -12.96 -20.73
C SER A 335 -12.56 -12.14 -21.24
N GLY A 336 -12.32 -12.11 -22.57
CA GLY A 336 -11.28 -11.29 -23.18
C GLY A 336 -11.54 -9.78 -23.04
N ARG A 337 -12.78 -9.33 -23.22
CA ARG A 337 -13.15 -7.93 -22.96
C ARG A 337 -12.98 -7.56 -21.48
N LEU A 338 -13.40 -8.46 -20.58
CA LEU A 338 -13.24 -8.23 -19.14
C LEU A 338 -11.76 -8.17 -18.75
N TRP A 339 -10.93 -9.08 -19.29
CA TRP A 339 -9.48 -9.04 -19.16
C TRP A 339 -8.91 -7.67 -19.52
N ASP A 340 -9.28 -7.17 -20.70
CA ASP A 340 -8.76 -5.88 -21.19
C ASP A 340 -9.12 -4.73 -20.26
N VAL A 341 -10.37 -4.65 -19.81
CA VAL A 341 -10.83 -3.63 -18.85
C VAL A 341 -10.04 -3.70 -17.55
N MET A 342 -9.91 -4.92 -16.97
CA MET A 342 -9.24 -5.10 -15.69
C MET A 342 -7.74 -4.81 -15.78
N MET A 343 -7.04 -5.35 -16.79
CA MET A 343 -5.59 -5.20 -16.90
C MET A 343 -5.15 -3.79 -17.31
N LYS A 344 -5.97 -3.07 -18.07
CA LYS A 344 -5.73 -1.63 -18.32
C LYS A 344 -6.05 -0.75 -17.12
N GLY A 345 -6.66 -1.32 -16.09
CA GLY A 345 -7.16 -0.57 -14.95
C GLY A 345 -8.31 0.36 -15.29
N GLU A 346 -9.06 0.08 -16.34
CA GLU A 346 -10.29 0.80 -16.70
C GLU A 346 -11.43 0.41 -15.76
N LEU A 347 -12.46 1.26 -15.69
CA LEU A 347 -13.67 0.98 -14.95
C LEU A 347 -14.79 0.60 -15.92
N PRO A 348 -15.67 -0.33 -15.56
CA PRO A 348 -16.82 -0.68 -16.40
C PRO A 348 -17.68 0.54 -16.74
N GLU A 349 -18.15 0.63 -17.97
CA GLU A 349 -19.00 1.75 -18.39
C GLU A 349 -20.29 1.82 -17.55
N GLY A 350 -20.65 3.03 -17.13
CA GLY A 350 -21.88 3.28 -16.36
C GLY A 350 -21.84 2.82 -14.90
N TRP A 351 -20.71 2.35 -14.37
CA TRP A 351 -20.60 1.89 -13.00
C TRP A 351 -21.10 2.89 -11.94
N GLU A 352 -20.94 4.20 -12.20
CA GLU A 352 -21.39 5.27 -11.30
C GLU A 352 -22.92 5.28 -11.10
N GLY A 353 -23.67 4.83 -12.11
CA GLY A 353 -25.13 4.73 -12.04
C GLY A 353 -25.64 3.68 -11.05
N HIS A 354 -24.76 2.82 -10.55
CA HIS A 354 -25.08 1.81 -9.54
C HIS A 354 -24.81 2.28 -8.11
N LEU A 355 -24.26 3.47 -7.93
CA LEU A 355 -24.07 4.05 -6.60
C LEU A 355 -25.44 4.36 -5.95
N PRO A 356 -25.73 3.91 -4.72
CA PRO A 356 -26.96 4.22 -4.01
C PRO A 356 -27.12 5.72 -3.77
N THR A 357 -28.31 6.28 -4.05
CA THR A 357 -28.62 7.70 -3.81
C THR A 357 -29.03 7.97 -2.37
N PHE A 358 -29.55 6.98 -1.67
CA PHE A 358 -30.05 7.08 -0.28
C PHE A 358 -31.15 8.13 -0.04
N GLU A 359 -31.83 8.65 -1.08
CA GLU A 359 -32.78 9.77 -0.97
C GLU A 359 -33.91 9.56 0.06
N ASN A 360 -34.30 8.31 0.29
CA ASN A 360 -35.37 7.95 1.22
C ASN A 360 -34.89 7.03 2.34
N ALA A 361 -33.58 7.01 2.62
CA ALA A 361 -33.02 6.16 3.66
C ALA A 361 -33.48 6.61 5.05
N LYS A 362 -33.67 5.64 5.95
CA LYS A 362 -33.83 5.91 7.37
C LYS A 362 -32.44 6.25 7.97
N PRO A 363 -32.41 6.92 9.14
CA PRO A 363 -31.15 7.11 9.87
C PRO A 363 -30.39 5.79 10.01
N MET A 364 -29.13 5.78 9.55
CA MET A 364 -28.28 4.57 9.54
C MET A 364 -26.82 4.92 9.84
N ALA A 365 -26.05 3.94 10.27
CA ALA A 365 -24.61 4.10 10.45
C ALA A 365 -23.91 4.23 9.09
N THR A 366 -22.88 5.07 8.99
CA THR A 366 -22.16 5.23 7.71
C THR A 366 -21.41 3.96 7.32
N ARG A 367 -21.02 3.08 8.28
CA ARG A 367 -20.53 1.73 7.96
C ARG A 367 -21.54 0.86 7.24
N ALA A 368 -22.84 0.96 7.63
CA ALA A 368 -23.90 0.20 6.98
C ALA A 368 -24.16 0.72 5.56
N ALA A 369 -24.16 2.05 5.37
CA ALA A 369 -24.22 2.65 4.05
C ALA A 369 -23.05 2.22 3.17
N SER A 370 -21.84 2.14 3.72
CA SER A 370 -20.65 1.61 3.02
C SER A 370 -20.87 0.17 2.54
N GLY A 371 -21.42 -0.71 3.39
CA GLY A 371 -21.76 -2.08 2.99
C GLY A 371 -22.81 -2.14 1.88
N GLU A 372 -23.79 -1.23 1.88
CA GLU A 372 -24.76 -1.11 0.79
C GLU A 372 -24.08 -0.65 -0.51
N VAL A 373 -23.14 0.30 -0.47
CA VAL A 373 -22.38 0.74 -1.63
C VAL A 373 -21.52 -0.39 -2.18
N ILE A 374 -20.76 -1.12 -1.33
CA ILE A 374 -19.98 -2.29 -1.76
C ILE A 374 -20.87 -3.27 -2.51
N ASN A 375 -22.02 -3.60 -1.95
CA ASN A 375 -22.91 -4.61 -2.50
C ASN A 375 -23.70 -4.13 -3.73
N ALA A 376 -23.89 -2.84 -3.91
CA ALA A 376 -24.47 -2.27 -5.14
C ALA A 376 -23.44 -2.25 -6.29
N LEU A 377 -22.17 -2.00 -5.98
CA LEU A 377 -21.12 -1.94 -6.99
C LEU A 377 -20.56 -3.32 -7.36
N ALA A 378 -20.45 -4.24 -6.42
CA ALA A 378 -19.79 -5.53 -6.62
C ALA A 378 -20.30 -6.35 -7.82
N PRO A 379 -21.60 -6.42 -8.15
CA PRO A 379 -22.06 -7.12 -9.34
C PRO A 379 -21.56 -6.52 -10.66
N HIS A 380 -21.26 -5.23 -10.67
CA HIS A 380 -20.87 -4.45 -11.86
C HIS A 380 -19.36 -4.17 -11.91
N MET A 381 -18.64 -4.43 -10.83
CA MET A 381 -17.21 -4.18 -10.69
C MET A 381 -16.48 -5.47 -10.26
N PRO A 382 -16.22 -6.40 -11.15
CA PRO A 382 -15.59 -7.67 -10.81
C PRO A 382 -14.15 -7.54 -10.32
N MET A 383 -13.50 -6.40 -10.53
CA MET A 383 -12.19 -6.07 -10.00
C MET A 383 -12.22 -5.63 -8.52
N LEU A 384 -13.38 -5.28 -7.96
CA LEU A 384 -13.53 -4.87 -6.56
C LEU A 384 -13.53 -6.11 -5.68
N ILE A 385 -12.50 -6.29 -4.87
CA ILE A 385 -12.31 -7.44 -3.97
C ILE A 385 -11.79 -6.96 -2.61
N GLY A 386 -12.04 -7.71 -1.56
CA GLY A 386 -11.55 -7.31 -0.26
C GLY A 386 -12.10 -8.16 0.87
N GLY A 387 -11.99 -7.64 2.09
CA GLY A 387 -12.45 -8.34 3.29
C GLY A 387 -12.09 -7.57 4.55
N SER A 388 -11.81 -8.28 5.63
CA SER A 388 -11.50 -7.64 6.91
C SER A 388 -10.54 -8.46 7.76
N ALA A 389 -9.97 -7.79 8.78
CA ALA A 389 -9.21 -8.45 9.84
C ALA A 389 -10.19 -9.02 10.91
N ASP A 390 -10.91 -10.09 10.55
CA ASP A 390 -11.89 -10.81 11.39
C ASP A 390 -13.10 -9.97 11.85
N LEU A 391 -13.42 -8.88 11.15
CA LEU A 391 -14.45 -7.92 11.52
C LEU A 391 -15.52 -7.70 10.41
N GLY A 392 -15.66 -8.62 9.44
CA GLY A 392 -16.53 -8.48 8.26
C GLY A 392 -17.95 -8.05 8.60
N VAL A 393 -18.58 -8.74 9.54
CA VAL A 393 -19.95 -8.43 10.02
C VAL A 393 -20.01 -7.03 10.66
N SER A 394 -19.02 -6.69 11.48
CA SER A 394 -18.98 -5.37 12.17
C SER A 394 -18.66 -4.22 11.23
N ASN A 395 -17.78 -4.43 10.25
CA ASN A 395 -17.38 -3.42 9.29
C ASN A 395 -18.33 -3.31 8.09
N ASN A 396 -19.21 -4.31 7.90
CA ASN A 396 -20.07 -4.46 6.71
C ASN A 396 -19.25 -4.53 5.41
N THR A 397 -18.19 -5.33 5.40
CA THR A 397 -17.28 -5.47 4.26
C THR A 397 -17.53 -6.72 3.42
N ASP A 398 -18.52 -7.52 3.75
CA ASP A 398 -18.86 -8.74 3.02
C ASP A 398 -19.54 -8.42 1.67
N ILE A 399 -19.10 -9.09 0.61
CA ILE A 399 -19.70 -9.03 -0.72
C ILE A 399 -20.73 -10.17 -0.83
N LYS A 400 -22.02 -9.83 -0.89
CA LYS A 400 -23.09 -10.82 -1.03
C LYS A 400 -22.93 -11.63 -2.31
N GLY A 401 -22.86 -12.94 -2.19
CA GLY A 401 -22.62 -13.83 -3.32
C GLY A 401 -21.19 -13.77 -3.88
N GLY A 402 -20.27 -13.09 -3.20
CA GLY A 402 -18.87 -12.96 -3.64
C GLY A 402 -18.03 -14.23 -3.44
N GLY A 403 -18.46 -15.14 -2.55
CA GLY A 403 -17.68 -16.32 -2.17
C GLY A 403 -16.45 -15.98 -1.33
N SER A 404 -16.01 -16.93 -0.51
CA SER A 404 -14.76 -16.83 0.25
C SER A 404 -13.57 -17.18 -0.65
N PHE A 405 -12.49 -16.43 -0.54
CA PHE A 405 -11.21 -16.77 -1.13
C PHE A 405 -10.51 -17.78 -0.21
N GLU A 406 -10.46 -19.02 -0.64
CA GLU A 406 -9.96 -20.15 0.15
C GLU A 406 -8.95 -21.00 -0.64
N ALA A 407 -8.21 -21.87 0.08
CA ALA A 407 -7.23 -22.75 -0.54
C ALA A 407 -7.89 -23.69 -1.57
N GLY A 408 -7.54 -23.51 -2.86
CA GLY A 408 -8.12 -24.25 -3.99
C GLY A 408 -9.40 -23.65 -4.56
N GLU A 409 -10.02 -22.66 -3.91
CA GLU A 409 -11.21 -21.93 -4.36
C GLU A 409 -10.92 -20.43 -4.46
N TYR A 410 -10.04 -20.07 -5.37
CA TYR A 410 -9.51 -18.71 -5.48
C TYR A 410 -10.39 -17.72 -6.26
N GLU A 411 -11.55 -18.14 -6.76
CA GLU A 411 -12.52 -17.24 -7.39
C GLU A 411 -13.25 -16.33 -6.40
N GLY A 412 -13.27 -16.70 -5.12
CA GLY A 412 -13.89 -15.93 -4.06
C GLY A 412 -13.35 -14.51 -3.99
N ARG A 413 -14.22 -13.56 -3.67
CA ARG A 413 -13.92 -12.12 -3.61
C ARG A 413 -13.80 -11.58 -2.20
N ILE A 414 -14.09 -12.42 -1.19
CA ILE A 414 -14.01 -12.06 0.23
C ILE A 414 -12.74 -12.69 0.81
N PHE A 415 -11.81 -11.84 1.24
CA PHE A 415 -10.58 -12.26 1.89
C PHE A 415 -10.77 -12.27 3.41
N HIS A 416 -10.49 -13.40 4.02
CA HIS A 416 -10.49 -13.58 5.47
C HIS A 416 -9.05 -13.43 5.98
N PHE A 417 -8.66 -12.22 6.36
CA PHE A 417 -7.30 -11.97 6.85
C PHE A 417 -7.07 -12.51 8.27
N GLY A 418 -8.16 -12.79 9.02
CA GLY A 418 -8.07 -13.07 10.46
C GLY A 418 -7.59 -11.81 11.22
N VAL A 419 -7.28 -11.97 12.49
CA VAL A 419 -6.77 -10.85 13.33
C VAL A 419 -5.31 -10.56 12.94
N ARG A 420 -5.12 -9.91 11.79
CA ARG A 420 -3.81 -9.61 11.17
C ARG A 420 -3.87 -8.28 10.42
N GLU A 421 -4.08 -7.18 11.11
CA GLU A 421 -4.24 -5.86 10.49
C GLU A 421 -2.99 -5.44 9.71
N HIS A 422 -1.79 -5.68 10.25
CA HIS A 422 -0.55 -5.29 9.60
C HIS A 422 -0.34 -6.04 8.28
N ALA A 423 -0.48 -7.38 8.30
CA ALA A 423 -0.41 -8.17 7.07
C ALA A 423 -1.54 -7.82 6.10
N MET A 424 -2.77 -7.56 6.57
CA MET A 424 -3.86 -7.10 5.73
C MET A 424 -3.46 -5.85 4.95
N GLY A 425 -2.96 -4.81 5.63
CA GLY A 425 -2.55 -3.57 4.97
C GLY A 425 -1.45 -3.79 3.93
N ALA A 426 -0.45 -4.61 4.25
CA ALA A 426 0.65 -4.91 3.33
C ALA A 426 0.22 -5.81 2.16
N THR A 427 -0.61 -6.84 2.40
CA THR A 427 -1.11 -7.71 1.33
C THR A 427 -2.05 -6.98 0.37
N LEU A 428 -2.90 -6.06 0.86
CA LEU A 428 -3.72 -5.20 0.00
C LEU A 428 -2.85 -4.37 -0.95
N THR A 429 -1.71 -3.85 -0.47
CA THR A 429 -0.73 -3.18 -1.33
C THR A 429 -0.19 -4.13 -2.40
N GLY A 430 0.17 -5.36 -2.03
CA GLY A 430 0.62 -6.38 -2.97
C GLY A 430 -0.43 -6.76 -4.02
N ILE A 431 -1.70 -6.92 -3.63
CA ILE A 431 -2.81 -7.19 -4.54
C ILE A 431 -2.96 -6.06 -5.56
N SER A 432 -2.91 -4.80 -5.10
CA SER A 432 -2.97 -3.63 -5.99
C SER A 432 -1.81 -3.59 -6.98
N LEU A 433 -0.58 -3.87 -6.52
CA LEU A 433 0.64 -3.89 -7.35
C LEU A 433 0.66 -5.05 -8.35
N ASN A 434 -0.01 -6.18 -8.05
CA ASN A 434 -0.15 -7.27 -9.03
C ASN A 434 -0.92 -6.82 -10.28
N GLY A 435 -1.82 -5.84 -10.13
CA GLY A 435 -2.62 -5.27 -11.20
C GLY A 435 -3.98 -5.94 -11.38
N GLY A 436 -4.86 -5.28 -12.13
CA GLY A 436 -6.19 -5.78 -12.50
C GLY A 436 -7.26 -5.74 -11.40
N LEU A 437 -6.91 -5.41 -10.15
CA LEU A 437 -7.78 -5.47 -8.99
C LEU A 437 -7.85 -4.14 -8.23
N ILE A 438 -8.97 -3.89 -7.57
CA ILE A 438 -9.18 -2.77 -6.65
C ILE A 438 -9.44 -3.37 -5.26
N PRO A 439 -8.40 -3.45 -4.42
CA PRO A 439 -8.52 -4.07 -3.11
C PRO A 439 -9.07 -3.11 -2.06
N PHE A 440 -9.92 -3.64 -1.17
CA PHE A 440 -10.31 -2.97 0.05
C PHE A 440 -10.13 -3.86 1.28
N GLY A 441 -9.90 -3.24 2.44
CA GLY A 441 -9.75 -3.97 3.70
C GLY A 441 -10.34 -3.21 4.88
N GLY A 442 -11.08 -3.92 5.74
CA GLY A 442 -11.79 -3.36 6.86
C GLY A 442 -11.23 -3.75 8.22
N THR A 443 -11.21 -2.78 9.13
CA THR A 443 -10.99 -2.97 10.58
C THR A 443 -11.59 -1.81 11.36
N PHE A 444 -11.56 -1.85 12.70
CA PHE A 444 -11.88 -0.67 13.49
C PHE A 444 -10.80 0.39 13.36
N MET A 445 -11.21 1.66 13.42
CA MET A 445 -10.28 2.76 13.16
C MET A 445 -9.10 2.80 14.13
N THR A 446 -9.31 2.47 15.40
CA THR A 446 -8.23 2.36 16.39
C THR A 446 -7.15 1.36 15.97
N PHE A 447 -7.52 0.30 15.27
CA PHE A 447 -6.57 -0.73 14.82
C PHE A 447 -5.79 -0.35 13.55
N SER A 448 -6.04 0.84 12.99
CA SER A 448 -5.14 1.44 12.00
C SER A 448 -3.72 1.62 12.54
N ASP A 449 -3.54 1.70 13.86
CA ASP A 449 -2.23 1.77 14.52
C ASP A 449 -1.37 0.53 14.25
N TYR A 450 -1.99 -0.66 14.22
CA TYR A 450 -1.27 -1.91 13.87
C TYR A 450 -0.78 -1.92 12.42
N MET A 451 -1.48 -1.27 11.50
CA MET A 451 -1.18 -1.32 10.07
C MET A 451 -0.58 -0.02 9.52
N ARG A 452 -0.26 0.94 10.38
CA ARG A 452 0.25 2.26 9.97
C ARG A 452 1.47 2.19 9.03
N PRO A 453 2.49 1.33 9.24
CA PRO A 453 3.63 1.22 8.32
C PRO A 453 3.20 0.79 6.91
N ALA A 454 2.26 -0.15 6.80
CA ALA A 454 1.74 -0.61 5.52
C ALA A 454 0.95 0.49 4.79
N ILE A 455 0.09 1.23 5.50
CA ILE A 455 -0.64 2.39 4.95
C ILE A 455 0.35 3.43 4.40
N ARG A 456 1.41 3.74 5.17
CA ARG A 456 2.44 4.69 4.75
C ARG A 456 3.15 4.25 3.46
N LEU A 457 3.48 2.95 3.34
CA LEU A 457 4.13 2.42 2.14
C LEU A 457 3.20 2.39 0.93
N ALA A 458 1.91 2.10 1.10
CA ALA A 458 0.91 2.23 0.04
C ALA A 458 0.85 3.68 -0.49
N ALA A 459 0.86 4.66 0.42
CA ALA A 459 0.86 6.08 0.06
C ALA A 459 2.16 6.50 -0.64
N LEU A 460 3.32 6.07 -0.15
CA LEU A 460 4.63 6.32 -0.77
C LEU A 460 4.74 5.69 -2.16
N SER A 461 4.21 4.48 -2.33
CA SER A 461 4.20 3.77 -3.61
C SER A 461 3.16 4.33 -4.60
N GLY A 462 2.27 5.21 -4.16
CA GLY A 462 1.22 5.77 -5.01
C GLY A 462 0.27 4.72 -5.56
N VAL A 463 -0.19 3.77 -4.73
CA VAL A 463 -1.07 2.67 -5.15
C VAL A 463 -2.46 2.78 -4.56
N GLN A 464 -3.44 2.28 -5.31
CA GLN A 464 -4.83 2.28 -4.89
C GLN A 464 -5.09 1.16 -3.88
N VAL A 465 -5.41 1.53 -2.64
CA VAL A 465 -5.96 0.66 -1.60
C VAL A 465 -7.08 1.42 -0.90
N ILE A 466 -8.20 0.76 -0.63
CA ILE A 466 -9.32 1.36 0.09
C ILE A 466 -9.36 0.77 1.50
N TYR A 467 -9.05 1.58 2.50
CA TYR A 467 -9.15 1.19 3.91
C TYR A 467 -10.52 1.58 4.44
N VAL A 468 -11.28 0.60 4.93
CA VAL A 468 -12.63 0.79 5.50
C VAL A 468 -12.51 0.77 7.02
N PHE A 469 -12.25 1.93 7.61
CA PHE A 469 -12.14 2.09 9.05
C PHE A 469 -13.50 2.43 9.65
N THR A 470 -14.04 1.52 10.45
CA THR A 470 -15.30 1.76 11.16
C THR A 470 -15.06 2.12 12.62
N HIS A 471 -16.11 2.52 13.36
CA HIS A 471 -15.99 2.93 14.77
C HIS A 471 -15.09 4.18 14.91
N ASP A 472 -15.43 5.22 14.15
CA ASP A 472 -14.61 6.40 13.84
C ASP A 472 -14.45 7.41 14.98
N SER A 473 -15.17 7.26 16.09
CA SER A 473 -15.17 8.24 17.19
C SER A 473 -15.64 7.65 18.51
N ILE A 474 -15.62 8.46 19.56
CA ILE A 474 -16.19 8.14 20.87
C ILE A 474 -17.69 7.76 20.81
N GLY A 475 -18.37 8.12 19.72
CA GLY A 475 -19.77 7.75 19.47
C GLY A 475 -20.00 6.26 19.25
N LEU A 476 -18.94 5.44 19.13
CA LEU A 476 -19.06 3.99 19.11
C LEU A 476 -19.61 3.40 20.42
N GLY A 477 -19.34 4.10 21.56
CA GLY A 477 -20.03 3.84 22.83
C GLY A 477 -19.30 2.92 23.80
N GLU A 478 -19.94 1.85 24.17
CA GLU A 478 -19.69 1.03 25.36
C GLU A 478 -18.33 0.33 25.34
N ASP A 479 -17.74 0.06 24.18
CA ASP A 479 -16.42 -0.59 24.04
C ASP A 479 -15.32 0.26 24.71
N GLY A 480 -15.55 1.57 24.86
CA GLY A 480 -14.73 2.46 25.67
C GLY A 480 -13.37 2.84 25.06
N PRO A 481 -12.47 3.40 25.88
CA PRO A 481 -11.25 4.08 25.42
C PRO A 481 -10.30 3.24 24.55
N THR A 482 -10.26 1.92 24.73
CA THR A 482 -9.39 1.02 23.94
C THR A 482 -9.83 0.90 22.48
N HIS A 483 -11.10 1.26 22.18
CA HIS A 483 -11.69 1.17 20.85
C HIS A 483 -12.11 2.55 20.31
N GLN A 484 -12.12 3.58 21.13
CA GLN A 484 -12.50 4.94 20.78
C GLN A 484 -11.30 5.71 20.19
N PRO A 485 -11.24 5.94 18.87
CA PRO A 485 -10.16 6.72 18.27
C PRO A 485 -10.26 8.19 18.68
N ILE A 486 -9.15 8.78 19.05
CA ILE A 486 -9.01 10.19 19.43
C ILE A 486 -8.04 10.88 18.47
N GLU A 487 -6.78 10.42 18.43
CA GLU A 487 -5.70 10.99 17.62
C GLU A 487 -5.65 10.44 16.18
N HIS A 488 -6.36 9.35 15.88
CA HIS A 488 -6.22 8.57 14.66
C HIS A 488 -6.51 9.35 13.38
N LEU A 489 -7.54 10.23 13.39
CA LEU A 489 -7.82 11.10 12.23
C LEU A 489 -6.63 12.01 11.91
N ALA A 490 -6.10 12.71 12.91
CA ALA A 490 -4.95 13.59 12.74
C ALA A 490 -3.70 12.79 12.33
N ALA A 491 -3.49 11.62 12.94
CA ALA A 491 -2.36 10.73 12.65
C ALA A 491 -2.41 10.19 11.20
N LEU A 492 -3.58 9.85 10.69
CA LEU A 492 -3.76 9.40 9.30
C LEU A 492 -3.61 10.57 8.32
N ARG A 493 -4.20 11.73 8.58
CA ARG A 493 -4.05 12.97 7.79
C ARG A 493 -2.59 13.46 7.72
N ALA A 494 -1.73 13.07 8.66
CA ALA A 494 -0.30 13.37 8.64
C ALA A 494 0.50 12.53 7.62
N ILE A 495 -0.08 11.48 7.03
CA ILE A 495 0.58 10.65 6.01
C ILE A 495 0.40 11.33 4.63
N PRO A 496 1.49 11.77 3.97
CA PRO A 496 1.39 12.37 2.65
C PRO A 496 0.71 11.40 1.65
N HIS A 497 -0.11 11.95 0.77
CA HIS A 497 -0.82 11.21 -0.28
C HIS A 497 -1.84 10.15 0.20
N LEU A 498 -2.14 10.07 1.49
CA LEU A 498 -3.29 9.33 2.00
C LEU A 498 -4.50 10.29 2.04
N PHE A 499 -5.63 9.86 1.46
CA PHE A 499 -6.88 10.64 1.49
C PHE A 499 -7.79 10.08 2.58
N VAL A 500 -8.03 10.89 3.61
CA VAL A 500 -8.89 10.51 4.76
C VAL A 500 -10.25 11.14 4.58
N ILE A 501 -11.28 10.32 4.32
CA ILE A 501 -12.65 10.79 4.08
C ILE A 501 -13.56 10.35 5.23
N ARG A 502 -14.14 11.30 5.94
CA ARG A 502 -15.07 11.07 7.04
C ARG A 502 -16.46 11.61 6.70
N PRO A 503 -17.31 10.81 6.03
CA PRO A 503 -18.61 11.24 5.52
C PRO A 503 -19.63 11.46 6.64
N ALA A 504 -20.49 12.46 6.47
CA ALA A 504 -21.48 12.88 7.46
C ALA A 504 -22.74 11.99 7.48
N ASP A 505 -23.13 11.47 6.32
CA ASP A 505 -24.35 10.72 6.14
C ASP A 505 -24.23 9.68 5.00
N PRO A 506 -25.25 8.83 4.79
CA PRO A 506 -25.24 7.83 3.72
C PRO A 506 -24.99 8.39 2.31
N THR A 507 -25.48 9.60 2.01
CA THR A 507 -25.30 10.19 0.67
C THR A 507 -23.85 10.61 0.44
N GLU A 508 -23.16 11.12 1.48
CA GLU A 508 -21.72 11.40 1.41
C GLU A 508 -20.88 10.11 1.35
N VAL A 509 -21.36 8.99 1.92
CA VAL A 509 -20.68 7.68 1.79
C VAL A 509 -20.61 7.23 0.33
N SER A 510 -21.68 7.38 -0.44
CA SER A 510 -21.66 7.06 -1.89
C SER A 510 -20.60 7.87 -2.62
N GLU A 511 -20.49 9.16 -2.34
CA GLU A 511 -19.48 10.01 -2.96
C GLU A 511 -18.05 9.68 -2.47
N ALA A 512 -17.89 9.31 -1.21
CA ALA A 512 -16.62 8.87 -0.66
C ALA A 512 -16.10 7.59 -1.35
N TRP A 513 -16.95 6.60 -1.59
CA TRP A 513 -16.64 5.41 -2.36
C TRP A 513 -16.34 5.74 -3.83
N ARG A 514 -17.12 6.65 -4.44
CA ARG A 514 -16.84 7.13 -5.79
C ARG A 514 -15.43 7.69 -5.91
N ILE A 515 -15.03 8.53 -4.96
CA ILE A 515 -13.69 9.12 -4.91
C ILE A 515 -12.64 8.03 -4.74
N ALA A 516 -12.82 7.09 -3.80
CA ALA A 516 -11.88 6.02 -3.51
C ALA A 516 -11.63 5.12 -4.73
N ILE A 517 -12.67 4.83 -5.52
CA ILE A 517 -12.58 4.04 -6.76
C ILE A 517 -11.84 4.81 -7.87
N LEU A 518 -12.10 6.10 -8.01
CA LEU A 518 -11.48 6.93 -9.04
C LEU A 518 -10.02 7.28 -8.73
N ARG A 519 -9.61 7.22 -7.47
CA ARG A 519 -8.25 7.57 -7.05
C ARG A 519 -7.27 6.41 -7.23
N ARG A 520 -6.71 6.31 -8.46
CA ARG A 520 -5.89 5.18 -8.91
C ARG A 520 -4.44 5.18 -8.39
N ARG A 521 -3.95 6.32 -7.91
CA ARG A 521 -2.53 6.54 -7.54
C ARG A 521 -2.34 6.96 -6.09
N SER A 522 -3.30 6.65 -5.24
CA SER A 522 -3.25 6.99 -3.81
C SER A 522 -4.19 6.07 -3.03
N PRO A 523 -3.84 5.67 -1.83
CA PRO A 523 -4.77 5.00 -0.94
C PRO A 523 -5.81 5.98 -0.39
N THR A 524 -6.98 5.45 -0.05
CA THR A 524 -8.07 6.19 0.58
C THR A 524 -8.50 5.48 1.86
N ALA A 525 -8.61 6.23 2.96
CA ALA A 525 -9.13 5.78 4.24
C ALA A 525 -10.54 6.35 4.44
N LEU A 526 -11.54 5.50 4.57
CA LEU A 526 -12.92 5.84 4.88
C LEU A 526 -13.14 5.71 6.39
N ALA A 527 -13.40 6.82 7.10
CA ALA A 527 -13.69 6.82 8.53
C ALA A 527 -15.20 6.82 8.75
N LEU A 528 -15.74 5.72 9.26
CA LEU A 528 -17.16 5.41 9.25
C LEU A 528 -17.73 5.16 10.66
N THR A 529 -18.91 5.68 10.93
CA THR A 529 -19.57 5.56 12.23
C THR A 529 -20.08 4.14 12.51
N ARG A 530 -20.05 3.73 13.80
CA ARG A 530 -20.84 2.61 14.33
C ARG A 530 -22.27 3.03 14.60
N GLN A 531 -22.44 4.20 15.22
CA GLN A 531 -23.74 4.77 15.55
C GLN A 531 -24.49 5.25 14.30
N LYS A 532 -25.82 5.27 14.39
CA LYS A 532 -26.67 5.83 13.34
C LYS A 532 -26.50 7.35 13.28
N VAL A 533 -26.46 7.88 12.07
CA VAL A 533 -26.53 9.31 11.79
C VAL A 533 -27.82 9.64 11.03
N PRO A 534 -28.39 10.85 11.20
CA PRO A 534 -29.54 11.27 10.42
C PRO A 534 -29.16 11.46 8.94
N LEU A 535 -30.12 11.23 8.05
CA LEU A 535 -29.97 11.58 6.65
C LEU A 535 -30.08 13.11 6.51
N ILE A 536 -29.15 13.72 5.79
CA ILE A 536 -29.20 15.15 5.47
C ILE A 536 -30.19 15.39 4.33
N ASP A 537 -31.18 16.23 4.55
CA ASP A 537 -32.20 16.57 3.54
C ASP A 537 -31.59 17.37 2.38
N ARG A 538 -31.28 16.69 1.28
CA ARG A 538 -30.66 17.30 0.09
C ARG A 538 -31.61 18.16 -0.74
N LYS A 539 -32.91 18.23 -0.38
CA LYS A 539 -33.83 19.22 -0.94
C LYS A 539 -33.66 20.58 -0.27
N ARG A 540 -33.20 20.59 0.96
CA ARG A 540 -32.96 21.79 1.76
C ARG A 540 -31.49 22.23 1.74
N TYR A 541 -30.58 21.30 1.75
CA TYR A 541 -29.14 21.50 1.84
C TYR A 541 -28.43 21.09 0.54
N ALA A 542 -27.19 21.56 0.37
CA ALA A 542 -26.40 21.29 -0.83
C ALA A 542 -26.23 19.79 -1.10
N PRO A 543 -26.09 19.39 -2.38
CA PRO A 543 -25.95 17.99 -2.78
C PRO A 543 -24.63 17.39 -2.24
N ALA A 544 -24.66 16.08 -1.97
CA ALA A 544 -23.48 15.33 -1.45
C ALA A 544 -22.30 15.32 -2.43
N SER A 545 -22.51 15.62 -3.71
CA SER A 545 -21.43 15.74 -4.71
C SER A 545 -20.36 16.78 -4.32
N GLY A 546 -20.66 17.69 -3.36
CA GLY A 546 -19.70 18.60 -2.77
C GLY A 546 -18.50 17.89 -2.10
N VAL A 547 -18.67 16.64 -1.64
CA VAL A 547 -17.59 15.79 -1.08
C VAL A 547 -16.42 15.64 -2.05
N ARG A 548 -16.69 15.67 -3.36
CA ARG A 548 -15.66 15.57 -4.43
C ARG A 548 -14.62 16.68 -4.36
N ARG A 549 -14.93 17.78 -3.66
CA ARG A 549 -14.06 18.94 -3.43
C ARG A 549 -13.43 18.96 -2.04
N GLY A 550 -13.69 17.95 -1.22
CA GLY A 550 -13.11 17.79 0.13
C GLY A 550 -13.81 18.58 1.22
N ALA A 551 -14.22 19.81 0.94
CA ALA A 551 -15.10 20.62 1.75
C ALA A 551 -16.05 21.41 0.86
N TYR A 552 -17.27 21.67 1.36
CA TYR A 552 -18.27 22.43 0.61
C TYR A 552 -19.24 23.13 1.54
N ILE A 553 -19.86 24.20 1.05
CA ILE A 553 -20.92 24.90 1.76
C ILE A 553 -22.17 24.00 1.74
N LEU A 554 -22.45 23.38 2.88
CA LEU A 554 -23.62 22.50 3.05
C LEU A 554 -24.91 23.32 3.27
N ALA A 555 -24.81 24.39 4.06
CA ALA A 555 -25.89 25.31 4.30
C ALA A 555 -25.38 26.76 4.33
N GLU A 556 -25.96 27.62 3.52
CA GLU A 556 -25.58 29.03 3.44
C GLU A 556 -26.20 29.84 4.57
N ALA A 557 -25.60 31.01 4.87
CA ALA A 557 -26.14 31.97 5.75
C ALA A 557 -27.40 32.65 5.13
N GLU A 558 -28.45 32.88 5.93
CA GLU A 558 -29.69 33.48 5.50
C GLU A 558 -29.99 34.74 6.35
N ASP A 559 -30.68 35.72 5.79
CA ASP A 559 -31.12 36.90 6.54
C ASP A 559 -32.15 36.56 7.62
N ALA A 560 -32.09 37.29 8.72
CA ALA A 560 -33.08 37.18 9.81
C ALA A 560 -34.48 37.52 9.30
N GLY A 561 -35.39 36.54 9.29
CA GLY A 561 -36.77 36.72 8.87
C GLY A 561 -37.14 36.10 7.51
N THR A 562 -36.21 35.47 6.79
CA THR A 562 -36.54 34.71 5.61
C THR A 562 -36.93 33.28 6.00
N PRO A 563 -38.17 32.80 5.74
CA PRO A 563 -38.51 31.42 6.02
C PRO A 563 -37.64 30.49 5.21
N SER A 564 -37.00 29.50 5.84
CA SER A 564 -36.30 28.38 5.18
C SER A 564 -37.32 27.56 4.41
N GLY A 565 -37.49 27.86 3.12
CA GLY A 565 -38.38 27.15 2.20
C GLY A 565 -37.62 26.54 1.03
N PRO A 566 -38.16 25.47 0.43
CA PRO A 566 -37.50 24.80 -0.70
C PRO A 566 -37.34 25.77 -1.87
N VAL A 567 -36.17 25.65 -2.55
CA VAL A 567 -35.94 26.33 -3.84
C VAL A 567 -36.93 25.79 -4.87
N SER A 568 -38.03 26.53 -5.10
CA SER A 568 -39.02 26.18 -6.12
C SER A 568 -38.44 26.48 -7.50
N THR A 569 -38.18 25.46 -8.29
CA THR A 569 -37.77 25.52 -9.70
C THR A 569 -38.96 25.68 -10.67
N ALA A 570 -40.04 26.37 -10.25
CA ALA A 570 -41.22 26.58 -11.09
C ALA A 570 -41.36 28.06 -11.48
N SER A 571 -40.45 28.59 -12.22
CA SER A 571 -40.58 29.66 -13.24
C SER A 571 -39.19 30.21 -13.57
N GLY A 572 -38.77 30.17 -14.82
CA GLY A 572 -37.44 30.54 -15.34
C GLY A 572 -37.00 31.99 -15.15
N ARG A 573 -36.98 32.46 -13.93
CA ARG A 573 -36.26 33.65 -13.49
C ARG A 573 -35.39 33.24 -12.30
N GLU A 574 -34.08 33.11 -12.51
CA GLU A 574 -33.09 33.08 -11.45
C GLU A 574 -33.33 34.30 -10.56
N ARG A 575 -33.89 34.08 -9.35
CA ARG A 575 -33.68 35.03 -8.29
C ARG A 575 -32.22 34.90 -7.89
N VAL A 576 -31.39 35.85 -8.28
CA VAL A 576 -30.11 36.13 -7.62
C VAL A 576 -30.42 36.39 -6.15
N GLN A 577 -30.36 35.31 -5.34
CA GLN A 577 -30.37 35.47 -3.89
C GLN A 577 -29.11 36.30 -3.59
N GLN A 578 -29.27 37.53 -3.07
CA GLN A 578 -28.15 38.28 -2.51
C GLN A 578 -27.57 37.40 -1.41
N SER A 579 -26.36 36.87 -1.65
CA SER A 579 -25.66 36.04 -0.67
C SER A 579 -25.35 36.90 0.56
N VAL A 580 -25.96 36.55 1.68
CA VAL A 580 -25.66 37.18 2.96
C VAL A 580 -24.26 36.76 3.39
N VAL A 581 -23.40 37.73 3.69
CA VAL A 581 -22.06 37.40 4.23
C VAL A 581 -22.27 36.75 5.61
N PRO A 582 -21.81 35.52 5.84
CA PRO A 582 -21.96 34.86 7.11
C PRO A 582 -21.21 35.64 8.21
N ARG A 583 -21.81 35.77 9.38
CA ARG A 583 -21.15 36.27 10.59
C ARG A 583 -20.37 35.16 11.29
N LEU A 584 -20.77 33.90 11.09
CA LEU A 584 -20.18 32.71 11.69
C LEU A 584 -20.12 31.59 10.66
N ILE A 585 -19.04 30.81 10.68
CA ILE A 585 -18.92 29.57 9.92
C ILE A 585 -18.75 28.41 10.92
N LEU A 586 -19.65 27.43 10.85
CA LEU A 586 -19.51 26.15 11.52
C LEU A 586 -18.88 25.15 10.54
N ILE A 587 -17.77 24.52 10.89
CA ILE A 587 -17.08 23.52 10.08
C ILE A 587 -17.18 22.19 10.81
N ALA A 588 -17.64 21.13 10.14
CA ALA A 588 -17.76 19.83 10.80
C ALA A 588 -17.44 18.68 9.84
N THR A 589 -17.10 17.52 10.41
CA THR A 589 -16.89 16.26 9.68
C THR A 589 -17.72 15.15 10.29
N GLY A 590 -18.01 14.10 9.51
CA GLY A 590 -18.67 12.91 10.03
C GLY A 590 -19.99 13.20 10.78
N SER A 591 -20.22 12.48 11.88
CA SER A 591 -21.46 12.60 12.67
C SER A 591 -21.71 14.00 13.24
N GLU A 592 -20.67 14.81 13.41
CA GLU A 592 -20.76 16.14 14.02
C GLU A 592 -21.39 17.18 13.07
N VAL A 593 -21.46 16.90 11.76
CA VAL A 593 -22.16 17.77 10.78
C VAL A 593 -23.63 17.95 11.17
N SER A 594 -24.27 16.92 11.70
CA SER A 594 -25.66 17.01 12.17
C SER A 594 -25.83 17.97 13.36
N LEU A 595 -24.85 18.02 14.26
CA LEU A 595 -24.84 18.98 15.39
C LEU A 595 -24.66 20.42 14.88
N ALA A 596 -23.77 20.62 13.92
CA ALA A 596 -23.55 21.93 13.30
C ALA A 596 -24.81 22.45 12.59
N LEU A 597 -25.55 21.59 11.88
CA LEU A 597 -26.81 21.94 11.24
C LEU A 597 -27.88 22.35 12.29
N GLN A 598 -28.03 21.58 13.38
CA GLN A 598 -28.97 21.89 14.45
C GLN A 598 -28.61 23.21 15.16
N ALA A 599 -27.34 23.45 15.44
CA ALA A 599 -26.86 24.69 16.01
C ALA A 599 -27.12 25.89 15.07
N ARG A 600 -26.89 25.72 13.75
CA ARG A 600 -27.19 26.72 12.73
C ARG A 600 -28.66 27.15 12.79
N GLU A 601 -29.61 26.22 12.86
CA GLU A 601 -31.04 26.57 12.93
C GLU A 601 -31.32 27.51 14.09
N THR A 602 -30.77 27.22 15.27
CA THR A 602 -30.96 28.07 16.46
C THR A 602 -30.26 29.43 16.28
N LEU A 603 -29.07 29.48 15.73
CA LEU A 603 -28.34 30.73 15.49
C LEU A 603 -29.06 31.63 14.48
N GLN A 604 -29.51 31.05 13.35
CA GLN A 604 -30.32 31.77 12.35
C GLN A 604 -31.59 32.36 12.93
N GLN A 605 -32.36 31.60 13.76
CA GLN A 605 -33.56 32.09 14.46
C GLN A 605 -33.23 33.24 15.40
N ASN A 606 -32.03 33.29 15.95
CA ASN A 606 -31.54 34.38 16.79
C ASN A 606 -30.91 35.54 16.00
N GLY A 607 -31.08 35.61 14.69
CA GLY A 607 -30.58 36.70 13.86
C GLY A 607 -29.06 36.66 13.61
N ILE A 608 -28.42 35.50 13.74
CA ILE A 608 -26.99 35.31 13.46
C ILE A 608 -26.82 34.55 12.13
N PRO A 609 -26.52 35.24 11.03
CA PRO A 609 -26.28 34.59 9.74
C PRO A 609 -25.12 33.57 9.84
N THR A 610 -25.45 32.29 9.73
CA THR A 610 -24.49 31.18 9.98
C THR A 610 -24.42 30.24 8.79
N ARG A 611 -23.20 30.07 8.27
CA ARG A 611 -22.86 29.06 7.26
C ARG A 611 -22.48 27.76 7.95
N VAL A 612 -22.85 26.62 7.37
CA VAL A 612 -22.29 25.29 7.71
C VAL A 612 -21.48 24.75 6.54
N VAL A 613 -20.27 24.34 6.83
CA VAL A 613 -19.34 23.65 5.89
C VAL A 613 -19.20 22.20 6.34
N SER A 614 -19.56 21.26 5.46
CA SER A 614 -19.14 19.87 5.60
C SER A 614 -17.73 19.75 5.01
N MET A 615 -16.77 19.24 5.80
CA MET A 615 -15.35 19.11 5.43
C MET A 615 -14.88 17.65 5.58
N PRO A 616 -15.44 16.71 4.81
CA PRO A 616 -15.13 15.29 4.98
C PRO A 616 -13.69 14.91 4.63
N CYS A 617 -12.96 15.69 3.82
CA CYS A 617 -11.59 15.36 3.40
C CYS A 617 -10.73 16.60 3.24
N TRP A 618 -9.72 16.74 4.09
CA TRP A 618 -8.81 17.90 4.06
C TRP A 618 -7.93 17.89 2.81
N GLU A 619 -7.41 16.73 2.44
CA GLU A 619 -6.47 16.55 1.33
C GLU A 619 -7.12 16.98 0.00
N LEU A 620 -8.38 16.60 -0.23
CA LEU A 620 -9.14 17.03 -1.41
C LEU A 620 -9.45 18.52 -1.40
N PHE A 621 -9.69 19.10 -0.25
CA PHE A 621 -9.95 20.55 -0.13
C PHE A 621 -8.68 21.35 -0.44
N GLU A 622 -7.52 20.89 0.03
CA GLU A 622 -6.25 21.56 -0.25
C GLU A 622 -5.85 21.46 -1.74
N GLU A 623 -6.29 20.42 -2.46
CA GLU A 623 -6.11 20.32 -3.91
C GLU A 623 -6.97 21.32 -4.71
N GLN A 624 -7.96 21.97 -4.07
CA GLN A 624 -8.84 22.91 -4.78
C GLN A 624 -8.14 24.24 -5.08
N PRO A 625 -8.57 24.94 -6.17
CA PRO A 625 -8.13 26.30 -6.44
C PRO A 625 -8.36 27.24 -5.25
N GLU A 626 -7.47 28.21 -5.08
CA GLU A 626 -7.52 29.15 -3.97
C GLU A 626 -8.85 29.92 -3.90
N ASP A 627 -9.40 30.29 -5.07
CA ASP A 627 -10.69 31.00 -5.13
C ASP A 627 -11.83 30.17 -4.55
N TYR A 628 -11.86 28.87 -4.85
CA TYR A 628 -12.86 27.96 -4.26
C TYR A 628 -12.67 27.84 -2.73
N ARG A 629 -11.43 27.69 -2.28
CA ARG A 629 -11.16 27.61 -0.84
C ARG A 629 -11.58 28.89 -0.11
N LYS A 630 -11.37 30.06 -0.74
CA LYS A 630 -11.84 31.36 -0.24
C LYS A 630 -13.36 31.53 -0.33
N GLU A 631 -14.02 30.94 -1.31
CA GLU A 631 -15.48 30.89 -1.39
C GLU A 631 -16.08 30.12 -0.19
N VAL A 632 -15.54 28.92 0.08
CA VAL A 632 -16.00 28.06 1.17
C VAL A 632 -15.67 28.67 2.54
N LEU A 633 -14.45 29.16 2.72
CA LEU A 633 -13.91 29.76 3.95
C LEU A 633 -13.37 31.18 3.69
N PRO A 634 -14.26 32.17 3.49
CA PRO A 634 -13.83 33.52 3.13
C PRO A 634 -12.96 34.14 4.24
N PRO A 635 -11.81 34.72 3.88
CA PRO A 635 -10.87 35.34 4.85
C PRO A 635 -11.50 36.47 5.69
N SER A 636 -12.54 37.13 5.15
CA SER A 636 -13.28 38.20 5.84
C SER A 636 -14.09 37.71 7.03
N VAL A 637 -14.34 36.39 7.18
CA VAL A 637 -15.10 35.83 8.29
C VAL A 637 -14.12 35.12 9.22
N GLY A 638 -13.75 35.79 10.32
CA GLY A 638 -12.84 35.25 11.34
C GLY A 638 -13.55 34.42 12.41
N ALA A 639 -14.84 34.58 12.61
CA ALA A 639 -15.61 33.75 13.53
C ALA A 639 -15.88 32.38 12.89
N ARG A 640 -15.01 31.41 13.18
CA ARG A 640 -15.08 30.03 12.67
C ARG A 640 -14.98 29.05 13.82
N LEU A 641 -15.91 28.10 13.86
CA LEU A 641 -15.94 27.05 14.88
C LEU A 641 -15.86 25.68 14.15
N ALA A 642 -14.81 24.92 14.44
CA ALA A 642 -14.74 23.53 13.99
C ALA A 642 -15.30 22.58 15.06
N VAL A 643 -15.94 21.47 14.61
CA VAL A 643 -16.49 20.44 15.49
C VAL A 643 -16.10 19.08 14.95
N GLU A 644 -15.22 18.37 15.64
CA GLU A 644 -14.79 17.01 15.29
C GLU A 644 -14.46 16.21 16.55
N ALA A 645 -15.03 15.01 16.66
CA ALA A 645 -14.78 14.09 17.78
C ALA A 645 -13.42 13.38 17.61
N GLY A 646 -12.36 14.15 17.69
CA GLY A 646 -10.95 13.79 17.64
C GLY A 646 -10.09 14.86 18.28
N VAL A 647 -8.76 14.79 18.16
CA VAL A 647 -7.85 15.82 18.68
C VAL A 647 -7.97 17.12 17.88
N CYS A 648 -7.66 18.25 18.53
CA CYS A 648 -7.73 19.57 17.90
C CYS A 648 -6.68 19.80 16.81
N GLN A 649 -5.65 18.96 16.76
CA GLN A 649 -4.46 19.15 15.92
C GLN A 649 -4.81 19.35 14.44
N GLY A 650 -4.32 20.46 13.87
CA GLY A 650 -4.45 20.82 12.46
C GLY A 650 -5.70 21.64 12.11
N TRP A 651 -6.66 21.78 13.02
CA TRP A 651 -7.86 22.59 12.79
C TRP A 651 -7.58 24.09 12.76
N ASP A 652 -6.50 24.55 13.42
CA ASP A 652 -6.02 25.93 13.40
C ASP A 652 -5.84 26.47 11.97
N ARG A 653 -5.46 25.62 11.02
CA ARG A 653 -5.37 25.94 9.58
C ARG A 653 -6.68 26.50 9.01
N TYR A 654 -7.83 26.00 9.47
CA TYR A 654 -9.14 26.32 8.91
C TYR A 654 -9.91 27.33 9.75
N VAL A 655 -9.77 27.27 11.08
CA VAL A 655 -10.44 28.21 11.97
C VAL A 655 -9.69 29.54 12.12
N GLY A 656 -8.37 29.53 11.92
CA GLY A 656 -7.51 30.70 12.08
C GLY A 656 -7.28 31.09 13.56
N SER A 657 -6.64 32.23 13.79
CA SER A 657 -6.26 32.70 15.15
C SER A 657 -7.41 33.22 15.98
N THR A 658 -8.55 33.54 15.36
CA THR A 658 -9.76 34.07 16.03
C THR A 658 -10.89 33.06 16.12
N GLY A 659 -10.70 31.87 15.59
CA GLY A 659 -11.65 30.79 15.63
C GLY A 659 -11.48 29.89 16.85
N ASP A 660 -12.33 28.87 16.94
CA ASP A 660 -12.34 27.93 18.05
C ASP A 660 -12.64 26.50 17.55
N VAL A 661 -12.36 25.49 18.38
CA VAL A 661 -12.51 24.07 18.03
C VAL A 661 -13.13 23.28 19.17
N ILE A 662 -14.25 22.62 18.93
CA ILE A 662 -14.78 21.59 19.82
C ILE A 662 -14.17 20.25 19.42
N CYS A 663 -13.31 19.73 20.28
CA CYS A 663 -12.44 18.58 20.04
C CYS A 663 -12.15 17.82 21.34
N LEU A 664 -11.31 16.80 21.31
CA LEU A 664 -10.95 15.97 22.47
C LEU A 664 -9.46 16.12 22.78
N ASN A 665 -9.15 16.46 24.03
CA ASN A 665 -7.79 16.48 24.59
C ASN A 665 -7.60 15.37 25.65
N ARG A 666 -8.43 14.36 25.63
CA ARG A 666 -8.40 13.21 26.56
C ARG A 666 -8.97 11.98 25.88
N PHE A 667 -8.65 10.80 26.41
CA PHE A 667 -9.32 9.57 26.02
C PHE A 667 -10.82 9.63 26.38
N GLY A 668 -11.61 8.85 25.65
CA GLY A 668 -13.04 8.74 25.86
C GLY A 668 -13.42 8.02 27.17
N ALA A 669 -14.62 7.48 27.19
CA ALA A 669 -15.15 6.74 28.34
C ALA A 669 -16.13 5.65 27.87
N SER A 670 -16.21 4.55 28.61
CA SER A 670 -17.19 3.50 28.38
C SER A 670 -18.57 3.96 28.85
N ALA A 671 -19.46 4.25 27.91
CA ALA A 671 -20.84 4.66 28.12
C ALA A 671 -21.63 4.46 26.82
N PRO A 672 -22.98 4.48 26.82
CA PRO A 672 -23.75 4.61 25.60
C PRO A 672 -23.24 5.77 24.74
N GLY A 673 -23.16 5.58 23.41
CA GLY A 673 -22.48 6.53 22.53
C GLY A 673 -23.02 7.94 22.55
N ASP A 674 -24.35 8.12 22.68
CA ASP A 674 -25.01 9.41 22.83
C ASP A 674 -24.64 10.10 24.16
N ILE A 675 -24.50 9.33 25.24
CA ILE A 675 -24.03 9.82 26.54
C ILE A 675 -22.56 10.23 26.42
N ALA A 676 -21.71 9.40 25.84
CA ALA A 676 -20.29 9.70 25.67
C ALA A 676 -20.09 10.99 24.86
N LEU A 677 -20.80 11.14 23.74
CA LEU A 677 -20.76 12.36 22.92
C LEU A 677 -21.22 13.58 23.73
N ARG A 678 -22.38 13.50 24.45
CA ARG A 678 -22.91 14.60 25.20
C ARG A 678 -22.01 15.05 26.35
N GLU A 679 -21.53 14.10 27.17
CA GLU A 679 -20.69 14.39 28.35
C GLU A 679 -19.30 14.89 27.98
N LEU A 680 -18.82 14.53 26.80
CA LEU A 680 -17.53 14.99 26.26
C LEU A 680 -17.68 16.27 25.39
N GLY A 681 -18.84 16.90 25.39
CA GLY A 681 -19.05 18.23 24.83
C GLY A 681 -19.57 18.24 23.38
N PHE A 682 -19.88 17.11 22.80
CA PHE A 682 -20.46 17.03 21.43
C PHE A 682 -21.98 17.06 21.51
N ASN A 683 -22.52 18.24 21.83
CA ASN A 683 -23.94 18.50 21.89
C ASN A 683 -24.24 19.94 21.40
N VAL A 684 -25.49 20.19 21.01
CA VAL A 684 -25.90 21.45 20.39
C VAL A 684 -25.69 22.65 21.35
N GLU A 685 -25.94 22.47 22.64
CA GLU A 685 -25.78 23.53 23.64
C GLU A 685 -24.34 24.03 23.71
N ASN A 686 -23.36 23.11 23.72
CA ASN A 686 -21.94 23.44 23.72
C ASN A 686 -21.50 24.12 22.40
N VAL A 687 -22.00 23.65 21.26
CA VAL A 687 -21.75 24.32 19.97
C VAL A 687 -22.28 25.76 20.01
N LEU A 688 -23.51 25.99 20.51
CA LEU A 688 -24.07 27.31 20.62
C LEU A 688 -23.28 28.21 21.59
N LYS A 689 -22.78 27.66 22.69
CA LYS A 689 -21.95 28.39 23.68
C LYS A 689 -20.66 28.89 23.03
N HIS A 690 -19.90 28.00 22.38
CA HIS A 690 -18.65 28.34 21.69
C HIS A 690 -18.90 29.31 20.52
N ALA A 691 -19.92 29.05 19.71
CA ALA A 691 -20.31 29.91 18.59
C ALA A 691 -20.62 31.37 19.03
N ARG A 692 -21.35 31.55 20.14
CA ARG A 692 -21.65 32.90 20.70
C ARG A 692 -20.39 33.55 21.27
N GLY A 693 -19.44 32.78 21.78
CA GLY A 693 -18.16 33.31 22.29
C GLY A 693 -17.26 33.91 21.20
N LEU A 694 -17.52 33.59 19.94
CA LEU A 694 -16.77 34.10 18.77
C LEU A 694 -17.38 35.39 18.17
N LEU A 695 -18.57 35.79 18.59
CA LEU A 695 -19.33 36.92 18.03
C LEU A 695 -19.26 38.16 18.88
#